data_4e3497fc54d6c3dcf8e81e63846b11b1
#
_entry.id   4e3497fc54d6c3dcf8e81e63846b11b1
#
_cell.length_a   1.000
_cell.length_b   1.000
_cell.length_c   1.000
_cell.angle_alpha   90.00
_cell.angle_beta   90.00
_cell.angle_gamma   90.00
#
_symmetry.space_group_name_H-M   'P 1'
#
loop_
_entity.id
_entity.type
_entity.pdbx_description
1 polymer ?
#
loop_
_entity_poly.entity_id
_entity_poly.type
_entity_poly.pdbx_seq_one_letter_code
_entity_poly.pdbx_strand_id
1 'polypeptide(L)'
;MRTIEKIIRRLGYHNSEKLFYLSDIDKCVDLSWHDRRVLRELAPYAAYIVDGSVLTVFFDDLNDRPDVDLHGKIWNAQMPIVISDEGNYVKIYNGKSMDLGIEKKIRLRDIISYDLSQCDEENEFSYWNVTNSLSLDLYERSMCKKNLNEFLIDNLRYITKKLKDEFKISFANKLMLRVLFIRYLIDRGVNIGYMGLGDNVKQSQEIFLSIIQNKNDFWALVKYLKERFNGNLFEIDEEKEDAEITDASLVVLHDFLTAKEEMRTGQLCLFPFYDFNIIPIELISNIYEILLGKEKQNRDKAFYTPEYLVDYIVNRTVGNYLIKENECKVLDPSCGSGIFLVKSLQKILEHNAESNGFLKDKEKINKLVEENIYGVDYNEEAVDVTIFSLYVTLFDYQDPKSLEDFRLPLLKNKNILYGDFFDEENMKAIEKIDYKFILGNPPWGSVNQHNYKKYCDDRNVIAQDGEISVAFLLKVQEIGDVDTECSLILPSKILYKGKSPSVALRKRLLTNTQLEQVLELSAVRKQIFKGAIAPAAVLSFQCQKSALNHKVEYISLKPNKYLKLFGVIMIEPDDVKYVKQTLFLENDDLWKILVYGGYWDFELLSIMRNKFKSIRDVVIEHKLILKKGLQDSDGSKDASHLTGRKILDSDKAIDHFYFNDNAYSMLNKLTIRRTVIPEIYQAPYVLFKKGLDCTDYTIRAVYTEKDFLYRETINCIKGSEADKKILLNLCGLLNSSLFSYFNLMLGSSAGIEREQIFLKELEDYPYAYSDELVELVQTMQQSETIEEKEELQKNLNQCVLRMYGLQDNSFVDYVLSTQIPLLCGTYQEKKCDVKMMKEYASIFSKIWDEHFGQSGVYYTIAIYPDIKGKFAAIRIKLSFDDSVDNIYVVDNINEDVSLLADFMVYQLNDCFYQAKNVVEFSEDSFVIVKSIEAKNWHPAMAIKDSYKVLNAVLLGKGDC
;
A
#
# COMPACT_ATOMS: atom_id res chain seq x y z
N MET A 1 -34.25 -16.45 -20.39
CA MET A 1 -33.17 -15.74 -19.68
C MET A 1 -33.08 -16.36 -18.29
N ARG A 2 -31.93 -16.87 -17.87
CA ARG A 2 -31.75 -17.44 -16.53
C ARG A 2 -31.99 -16.36 -15.48
N THR A 3 -32.34 -16.74 -14.25
CA THR A 3 -32.63 -15.76 -13.20
C THR A 3 -31.37 -14.97 -12.83
N ILE A 4 -30.20 -15.64 -12.76
CA ILE A 4 -28.92 -14.97 -12.47
C ILE A 4 -28.58 -13.90 -13.53
N GLU A 5 -28.91 -14.12 -14.79
CA GLU A 5 -28.71 -13.11 -15.86
C GLU A 5 -29.59 -11.87 -15.62
N LYS A 6 -30.82 -12.05 -15.09
CA LYS A 6 -31.68 -10.93 -14.71
C LYS A 6 -31.11 -10.16 -13.53
N ILE A 7 -30.51 -10.87 -12.57
CA ILE A 7 -29.83 -10.26 -11.41
C ILE A 7 -28.65 -9.42 -11.87
N ILE A 8 -27.76 -9.96 -12.72
CA ILE A 8 -26.60 -9.25 -13.29
C ILE A 8 -27.05 -7.95 -13.99
N ARG A 9 -28.15 -8.01 -14.78
CA ARG A 9 -28.72 -6.85 -15.48
C ARG A 9 -29.27 -5.80 -14.53
N ARG A 10 -30.06 -6.23 -13.54
CA ARG A 10 -30.67 -5.33 -12.57
C ARG A 10 -29.64 -4.65 -11.68
N LEU A 11 -28.58 -5.36 -11.28
CA LEU A 11 -27.47 -4.82 -10.51
C LEU A 11 -26.51 -3.96 -11.37
N GLY A 12 -26.73 -3.81 -12.67
CA GLY A 12 -25.98 -2.91 -13.54
C GLY A 12 -24.65 -3.44 -14.06
N TYR A 13 -24.25 -4.69 -13.76
CA TYR A 13 -22.96 -5.23 -14.22
C TYR A 13 -22.88 -5.51 -15.72
N HIS A 14 -24.01 -5.72 -16.40
CA HIS A 14 -24.07 -6.13 -17.81
C HIS A 14 -23.50 -5.11 -18.80
N ASN A 15 -23.37 -3.86 -18.42
CA ASN A 15 -22.82 -2.79 -19.26
C ASN A 15 -21.29 -2.63 -19.11
N SER A 16 -20.68 -3.33 -18.16
CA SER A 16 -19.24 -3.30 -17.96
C SER A 16 -18.52 -4.22 -18.94
N GLU A 17 -17.46 -3.73 -19.58
CA GLU A 17 -16.56 -4.53 -20.40
C GLU A 17 -15.70 -5.50 -19.57
N LYS A 18 -15.70 -5.34 -18.25
CA LYS A 18 -14.97 -6.18 -17.29
C LYS A 18 -15.84 -7.29 -16.69
N LEU A 19 -17.07 -7.46 -17.16
CA LEU A 19 -17.90 -8.63 -16.88
C LEU A 19 -17.64 -9.73 -17.91
N PHE A 20 -17.09 -10.85 -17.46
CA PHE A 20 -16.79 -12.00 -18.29
C PHE A 20 -17.72 -13.18 -17.94
N TYR A 21 -18.42 -13.71 -18.92
CA TYR A 21 -19.09 -14.99 -18.78
C TYR A 21 -18.08 -16.12 -18.82
N LEU A 22 -18.36 -17.24 -18.15
CA LEU A 22 -17.42 -18.36 -18.09
C LEU A 22 -16.97 -18.84 -19.50
N SER A 23 -17.85 -18.78 -20.49
CA SER A 23 -17.52 -19.10 -21.89
C SER A 23 -16.49 -18.16 -22.51
N ASP A 24 -16.35 -16.95 -22.00
CA ASP A 24 -15.53 -15.88 -22.54
C ASP A 24 -14.35 -15.53 -21.63
N ILE A 25 -14.13 -16.28 -20.56
CA ILE A 25 -13.10 -15.98 -19.55
C ILE A 25 -11.68 -15.91 -20.14
N ASP A 26 -11.43 -16.61 -21.24
CA ASP A 26 -10.14 -16.60 -21.95
C ASP A 26 -9.87 -15.28 -22.69
N LYS A 27 -10.89 -14.47 -22.91
CA LYS A 27 -10.76 -13.14 -23.50
C LYS A 27 -10.24 -12.10 -22.50
N CYS A 28 -10.28 -12.42 -21.20
CA CYS A 28 -9.75 -11.55 -20.16
C CYS A 28 -8.22 -11.62 -20.12
N VAL A 29 -7.53 -10.75 -20.84
CA VAL A 29 -6.07 -10.75 -20.99
C VAL A 29 -5.36 -10.48 -19.66
N ASP A 30 -5.96 -9.67 -18.80
CA ASP A 30 -5.35 -9.22 -17.53
C ASP A 30 -5.36 -10.32 -16.45
N LEU A 31 -6.26 -11.31 -16.57
CA LEU A 31 -6.40 -12.37 -15.59
C LEU A 31 -5.32 -13.45 -15.74
N SER A 32 -4.73 -13.86 -14.61
CA SER A 32 -3.71 -14.91 -14.60
C SER A 32 -4.26 -16.25 -15.11
N TRP A 33 -3.39 -17.10 -15.65
CA TRP A 33 -3.78 -18.45 -16.06
C TRP A 33 -4.31 -19.29 -14.89
N HIS A 34 -3.70 -19.14 -13.71
CA HIS A 34 -4.18 -19.77 -12.49
C HIS A 34 -5.62 -19.41 -12.19
N ASP A 35 -5.95 -18.12 -12.16
CA ASP A 35 -7.31 -17.66 -11.85
C ASP A 35 -8.32 -18.10 -12.91
N ARG A 36 -7.96 -18.09 -14.21
CA ARG A 36 -8.83 -18.63 -15.27
C ARG A 36 -9.15 -20.11 -15.03
N ARG A 37 -8.14 -20.90 -14.66
CA ARG A 37 -8.30 -22.32 -14.34
C ARG A 37 -9.20 -22.52 -13.13
N VAL A 38 -8.98 -21.75 -12.07
CA VAL A 38 -9.80 -21.77 -10.85
C VAL A 38 -11.25 -21.40 -11.18
N LEU A 39 -11.49 -20.34 -11.95
CA LEU A 39 -12.84 -19.98 -12.38
C LEU A 39 -13.51 -21.07 -13.23
N ARG A 40 -12.77 -21.78 -14.10
CA ARG A 40 -13.34 -22.92 -14.82
C ARG A 40 -13.72 -24.07 -13.90
N GLU A 41 -12.94 -24.32 -12.85
CA GLU A 41 -13.23 -25.37 -11.86
C GLU A 41 -14.41 -25.00 -10.96
N LEU A 42 -14.49 -23.76 -10.49
CA LEU A 42 -15.62 -23.23 -9.72
C LEU A 42 -16.90 -23.15 -10.56
N ALA A 43 -16.77 -22.95 -11.86
CA ALA A 43 -17.82 -22.81 -12.84
C ALA A 43 -18.90 -21.78 -12.46
N PRO A 44 -18.55 -20.51 -12.14
CA PRO A 44 -19.52 -19.45 -11.99
C PRO A 44 -20.23 -19.17 -13.32
N TYR A 45 -21.40 -18.54 -13.27
CA TYR A 45 -22.09 -18.05 -14.47
C TYR A 45 -21.32 -16.92 -15.14
N ALA A 46 -20.84 -15.97 -14.33
CA ALA A 46 -20.00 -14.83 -14.75
C ALA A 46 -19.09 -14.36 -13.62
N ALA A 47 -18.06 -13.60 -13.97
CA ALA A 47 -17.16 -12.93 -13.04
C ALA A 47 -16.91 -11.49 -13.46
N TYR A 48 -16.92 -10.55 -12.51
CA TYR A 48 -16.52 -9.17 -12.71
C TYR A 48 -15.05 -9.03 -12.27
N ILE A 49 -14.18 -8.63 -13.21
CA ILE A 49 -12.73 -8.67 -13.10
C ILE A 49 -12.16 -7.31 -13.47
N VAL A 50 -11.40 -6.69 -12.57
CA VAL A 50 -10.77 -5.39 -12.78
C VAL A 50 -9.28 -5.48 -12.49
N ASP A 51 -8.46 -5.00 -13.42
CA ASP A 51 -6.99 -4.96 -13.32
C ASP A 51 -6.40 -6.31 -12.87
N GLY A 52 -6.90 -7.41 -13.43
CA GLY A 52 -6.46 -8.77 -13.12
C GLY A 52 -7.00 -9.34 -11.80
N SER A 53 -7.84 -8.61 -11.07
CA SER A 53 -8.42 -9.05 -9.80
C SER A 53 -9.89 -9.40 -9.95
N VAL A 54 -10.29 -10.61 -9.54
CA VAL A 54 -11.69 -11.00 -9.45
C VAL A 54 -12.34 -10.30 -8.25
N LEU A 55 -13.36 -9.47 -8.48
CA LEU A 55 -14.08 -8.77 -7.40
C LEU A 55 -15.39 -9.43 -7.05
N THR A 56 -16.17 -9.84 -8.06
CA THR A 56 -17.48 -10.43 -7.87
C THR A 56 -17.65 -11.64 -8.76
N VAL A 57 -18.18 -12.73 -8.22
CA VAL A 57 -18.56 -13.93 -8.99
C VAL A 57 -20.06 -14.21 -8.82
N PHE A 58 -20.68 -14.70 -9.89
CA PHE A 58 -22.11 -14.92 -9.98
C PHE A 58 -22.40 -16.41 -10.18
N PHE A 59 -23.28 -16.99 -9.34
CA PHE A 59 -23.67 -18.39 -9.42
C PHE A 59 -25.17 -18.55 -9.57
N ASP A 60 -25.63 -19.55 -10.35
CA ASP A 60 -27.03 -19.89 -10.49
C ASP A 60 -27.64 -20.40 -9.16
N ASP A 61 -26.94 -21.31 -8.46
CA ASP A 61 -27.24 -21.75 -7.09
C ASP A 61 -26.01 -22.45 -6.50
N LEU A 62 -25.52 -21.94 -5.39
CA LEU A 62 -24.36 -22.53 -4.69
C LEU A 62 -24.70 -23.88 -4.05
N ASN A 63 -25.95 -24.13 -3.75
CA ASN A 63 -26.40 -25.34 -3.05
C ASN A 63 -26.86 -26.46 -3.98
N ASP A 64 -27.01 -26.19 -5.28
CA ASP A 64 -27.54 -27.15 -6.28
C ASP A 64 -26.53 -28.25 -6.67
N ARG A 65 -25.32 -28.24 -6.12
CA ARG A 65 -24.26 -29.25 -6.38
C ARG A 65 -23.84 -29.93 -5.08
N PRO A 66 -24.65 -30.83 -4.53
CA PRO A 66 -24.42 -31.45 -3.22
C PRO A 66 -23.13 -32.31 -3.15
N ASP A 67 -22.67 -32.82 -4.31
CA ASP A 67 -21.47 -33.65 -4.41
C ASP A 67 -20.15 -32.86 -4.46
N VAL A 68 -20.22 -31.55 -4.61
CA VAL A 68 -19.05 -30.66 -4.70
C VAL A 68 -19.09 -29.71 -3.53
N ASP A 69 -18.01 -29.65 -2.76
CA ASP A 69 -17.84 -28.62 -1.71
C ASP A 69 -17.49 -27.27 -2.34
N LEU A 70 -18.50 -26.63 -2.99
CA LEU A 70 -18.31 -25.35 -3.69
C LEU A 70 -17.98 -24.20 -2.73
N HIS A 71 -18.58 -24.20 -1.53
CA HIS A 71 -18.26 -23.23 -0.49
C HIS A 71 -16.79 -23.30 -0.05
N GLY A 72 -16.27 -24.51 0.19
CA GLY A 72 -14.87 -24.71 0.52
C GLY A 72 -13.92 -24.32 -0.60
N LYS A 73 -14.28 -24.65 -1.85
CA LYS A 73 -13.47 -24.26 -3.03
C LYS A 73 -13.43 -22.76 -3.24
N ILE A 74 -14.57 -22.06 -3.12
CA ILE A 74 -14.62 -20.59 -3.22
C ILE A 74 -13.79 -19.92 -2.12
N TRP A 75 -13.85 -20.44 -0.89
CA TRP A 75 -13.03 -19.96 0.21
C TRP A 75 -11.54 -20.19 -0.04
N ASN A 76 -11.14 -21.37 -0.58
CA ASN A 76 -9.76 -21.63 -0.98
C ASN A 76 -9.29 -20.70 -2.11
N ALA A 77 -10.17 -20.33 -3.02
CA ALA A 77 -9.90 -19.37 -4.09
C ALA A 77 -9.90 -17.90 -3.62
N GLN A 78 -10.31 -17.62 -2.39
CA GLN A 78 -10.38 -16.26 -1.82
C GLN A 78 -11.20 -15.27 -2.66
N MET A 79 -12.27 -15.73 -3.34
CA MET A 79 -13.14 -14.88 -4.16
C MET A 79 -13.86 -13.86 -3.28
N PRO A 80 -13.74 -12.52 -3.52
CA PRO A 80 -14.22 -11.54 -2.54
C PRO A 80 -15.74 -11.55 -2.35
N ILE A 81 -16.50 -11.18 -3.39
CA ILE A 81 -17.95 -11.05 -3.35
C ILE A 81 -18.55 -12.17 -4.17
N VAL A 82 -19.47 -12.92 -3.57
CA VAL A 82 -20.17 -14.03 -4.22
C VAL A 82 -21.65 -13.74 -4.22
N ILE A 83 -22.25 -13.66 -5.41
CA ILE A 83 -23.68 -13.43 -5.61
C ILE A 83 -24.31 -14.73 -6.13
N SER A 84 -25.25 -15.28 -5.40
CA SER A 84 -25.94 -16.53 -5.73
C SER A 84 -27.45 -16.32 -5.86
N ASP A 85 -28.01 -16.89 -6.92
CA ASP A 85 -29.47 -17.02 -7.08
C ASP A 85 -29.92 -18.30 -6.38
N GLU A 86 -30.57 -18.18 -5.24
CA GLU A 86 -31.12 -19.31 -4.48
C GLU A 86 -32.64 -19.46 -4.66
N GLY A 87 -33.13 -19.14 -5.84
CA GLY A 87 -34.53 -19.33 -6.27
C GLY A 87 -35.45 -18.22 -5.77
N ASN A 88 -35.76 -18.16 -4.50
CA ASN A 88 -36.60 -17.13 -3.90
C ASN A 88 -35.86 -15.88 -3.47
N TYR A 89 -34.54 -16.01 -3.25
CA TYR A 89 -33.67 -14.96 -2.71
C TYR A 89 -32.39 -14.89 -3.52
N VAL A 90 -31.85 -13.69 -3.63
CA VAL A 90 -30.49 -13.44 -4.05
C VAL A 90 -29.63 -13.31 -2.81
N LYS A 91 -28.68 -14.23 -2.61
CA LYS A 91 -27.76 -14.19 -1.48
C LYS A 91 -26.42 -13.65 -1.86
N ILE A 92 -25.89 -12.80 -0.98
CA ILE A 92 -24.54 -12.25 -1.10
C ILE A 92 -23.68 -12.85 0.01
N TYR A 93 -22.55 -13.46 -0.40
CA TYR A 93 -21.61 -14.06 0.53
C TYR A 93 -20.25 -13.36 0.48
N ASN A 94 -19.56 -13.39 1.62
CA ASN A 94 -18.14 -13.08 1.70
C ASN A 94 -17.34 -14.35 1.42
N GLY A 95 -16.75 -14.45 0.24
CA GLY A 95 -15.99 -15.63 -0.16
C GLY A 95 -14.61 -15.76 0.51
N LYS A 96 -14.14 -14.71 1.20
CA LYS A 96 -12.91 -14.74 2.01
C LYS A 96 -13.17 -15.12 3.48
N SER A 97 -14.44 -15.24 3.88
CA SER A 97 -14.84 -15.53 5.25
C SER A 97 -15.71 -16.79 5.32
N MET A 98 -15.47 -17.61 6.32
CA MET A 98 -16.21 -18.84 6.51
C MET A 98 -16.71 -19.01 7.92
N ASP A 99 -17.78 -19.78 8.07
CA ASP A 99 -18.25 -20.37 9.31
C ASP A 99 -18.29 -21.90 9.15
N LEU A 100 -18.00 -22.63 10.23
CA LEU A 100 -18.18 -24.08 10.25
C LEU A 100 -19.65 -24.38 10.53
N GLY A 101 -20.35 -24.93 9.53
CA GLY A 101 -21.76 -25.30 9.65
C GLY A 101 -22.00 -26.46 10.63
N ILE A 102 -23.28 -26.74 10.90
CA ILE A 102 -23.75 -27.82 11.83
C ILE A 102 -23.18 -29.18 11.43
N GLU A 103 -23.00 -29.40 10.13
CA GLU A 103 -22.41 -30.64 9.56
C GLU A 103 -20.88 -30.61 9.52
N LYS A 104 -20.24 -29.61 10.15
CA LYS A 104 -18.78 -29.39 10.11
C LYS A 104 -18.21 -29.21 8.69
N LYS A 105 -19.04 -28.72 7.77
CA LYS A 105 -18.65 -28.28 6.42
C LYS A 105 -18.31 -26.80 6.43
N ILE A 106 -17.38 -26.38 5.56
CA ILE A 106 -17.15 -24.97 5.30
C ILE A 106 -18.40 -24.35 4.69
N ARG A 107 -18.84 -23.23 5.26
CA ARG A 107 -19.90 -22.41 4.71
C ARG A 107 -19.37 -20.99 4.56
N LEU A 108 -19.54 -20.40 3.39
CA LEU A 108 -19.24 -18.98 3.20
C LEU A 108 -20.14 -18.16 4.12
N ARG A 109 -19.58 -17.08 4.68
CA ARG A 109 -20.36 -16.22 5.55
C ARG A 109 -21.36 -15.39 4.76
N ASP A 110 -22.63 -15.48 5.15
CA ASP A 110 -23.70 -14.65 4.59
C ASP A 110 -23.46 -13.18 4.93
N ILE A 111 -23.56 -12.29 3.95
CA ILE A 111 -23.57 -10.85 4.16
C ILE A 111 -25.02 -10.39 4.31
N ILE A 112 -25.85 -10.66 3.29
CA ILE A 112 -27.23 -10.24 3.22
C ILE A 112 -27.99 -11.09 2.18
N SER A 113 -29.33 -11.11 2.32
CA SER A 113 -30.23 -11.73 1.34
C SER A 113 -31.27 -10.71 0.89
N TYR A 114 -31.57 -10.72 -0.40
CA TYR A 114 -32.55 -9.83 -1.04
C TYR A 114 -33.60 -10.59 -1.80
N ASP A 115 -34.84 -10.07 -1.83
CA ASP A 115 -35.79 -10.47 -2.85
C ASP A 115 -35.31 -9.97 -4.22
N LEU A 116 -35.69 -10.67 -5.30
CA LEU A 116 -35.32 -10.25 -6.65
C LEU A 116 -35.78 -8.82 -7.00
N SER A 117 -36.86 -8.34 -6.38
CA SER A 117 -37.38 -6.99 -6.56
C SER A 117 -36.46 -5.90 -5.99
N GLN A 118 -35.63 -6.25 -5.00
CA GLN A 118 -34.68 -5.36 -4.35
C GLN A 118 -33.32 -5.33 -5.04
N CYS A 119 -33.11 -6.17 -6.05
CA CYS A 119 -31.91 -6.16 -6.88
C CYS A 119 -32.07 -5.13 -7.99
N ASP A 120 -31.62 -3.93 -7.78
CA ASP A 120 -31.62 -2.82 -8.75
C ASP A 120 -30.30 -2.06 -8.66
N GLU A 121 -30.15 -0.97 -9.40
CA GLU A 121 -28.93 -0.17 -9.42
C GLU A 121 -28.66 0.57 -8.11
N GLU A 122 -29.64 0.71 -7.22
CA GLU A 122 -29.48 1.32 -5.89
C GLU A 122 -29.06 0.31 -4.81
N ASN A 123 -29.15 -1.01 -5.14
CA ASN A 123 -28.76 -2.07 -4.22
C ASN A 123 -27.29 -1.90 -3.79
N GLU A 124 -26.98 -2.20 -2.51
CA GLU A 124 -25.64 -2.05 -1.94
C GLU A 124 -24.57 -2.84 -2.71
N PHE A 125 -24.92 -3.97 -3.34
CA PHE A 125 -24.02 -4.79 -4.15
C PHE A 125 -24.21 -4.60 -5.65
N SER A 126 -24.87 -3.52 -6.07
CA SER A 126 -24.89 -3.10 -7.47
C SER A 126 -23.48 -2.74 -7.97
N TYR A 127 -23.28 -2.81 -9.26
CA TYR A 127 -22.04 -2.39 -9.92
C TYR A 127 -21.54 -1.02 -9.41
N TRP A 128 -22.46 -0.04 -9.33
CA TRP A 128 -22.15 1.31 -8.89
C TRP A 128 -21.68 1.40 -7.45
N ASN A 129 -22.33 0.68 -6.57
CA ASN A 129 -22.02 0.73 -5.15
C ASN A 129 -20.74 -0.05 -4.82
N VAL A 130 -20.53 -1.18 -5.51
CA VAL A 130 -19.30 -1.96 -5.37
C VAL A 130 -18.09 -1.19 -5.93
N THR A 131 -18.22 -0.52 -7.07
CA THR A 131 -17.09 0.21 -7.68
C THR A 131 -16.79 1.58 -7.07
N ASN A 132 -17.71 2.14 -6.28
CA ASN A 132 -17.55 3.43 -5.61
C ASN A 132 -17.43 3.35 -4.08
N SER A 133 -17.18 2.18 -3.54
CA SER A 133 -16.96 1.92 -2.09
C SER A 133 -18.12 2.24 -1.15
N LEU A 134 -19.28 2.66 -1.66
CA LEU A 134 -20.42 3.11 -0.84
C LEU A 134 -21.08 1.99 -0.02
N SER A 135 -20.83 0.73 -0.34
CA SER A 135 -21.49 -0.43 0.27
C SER A 135 -20.56 -1.40 0.98
N LEU A 136 -19.27 -1.10 1.00
CA LEU A 136 -18.27 -2.01 1.55
C LEU A 136 -18.33 -2.15 3.08
N ASP A 137 -19.13 -1.34 3.78
CA ASP A 137 -19.32 -1.46 5.24
C ASP A 137 -20.01 -2.78 5.63
N LEU A 138 -20.99 -3.24 4.84
CA LEU A 138 -21.64 -4.53 5.06
C LEU A 138 -20.65 -5.68 4.84
N TYR A 139 -19.84 -5.58 3.78
CA TYR A 139 -18.78 -6.54 3.52
C TYR A 139 -17.77 -6.59 4.66
N GLU A 140 -17.29 -5.43 5.15
CA GLU A 140 -16.34 -5.33 6.25
C GLU A 140 -16.86 -5.98 7.54
N ARG A 141 -18.14 -5.78 7.89
CA ARG A 141 -18.79 -6.41 9.05
C ARG A 141 -18.87 -7.94 8.95
N SER A 142 -18.90 -8.48 7.74
CA SER A 142 -18.94 -9.92 7.48
C SER A 142 -17.57 -10.60 7.56
N MET A 143 -16.47 -9.84 7.68
CA MET A 143 -15.11 -10.40 7.74
C MET A 143 -14.89 -11.24 9.00
N CYS A 144 -14.31 -12.42 8.82
CA CYS A 144 -13.82 -13.23 9.92
C CYS A 144 -12.52 -12.67 10.50
N LYS A 145 -12.21 -13.05 11.76
CA LYS A 145 -10.93 -12.67 12.40
C LYS A 145 -9.71 -13.25 11.70
N LYS A 146 -9.87 -14.41 11.04
CA LYS A 146 -8.81 -15.10 10.30
C LYS A 146 -9.30 -15.46 8.89
N ASN A 147 -8.50 -15.13 7.89
CA ASN A 147 -8.67 -15.56 6.50
C ASN A 147 -7.93 -16.88 6.25
N LEU A 148 -8.07 -17.47 5.04
CA LEU A 148 -7.39 -18.70 4.64
C LEU A 148 -5.87 -18.63 4.89
N ASN A 149 -5.27 -17.51 4.51
CA ASN A 149 -3.82 -17.34 4.62
C ASN A 149 -3.36 -17.45 6.07
N GLU A 150 -4.03 -16.73 6.98
CA GLU A 150 -3.71 -16.75 8.40
C GLU A 150 -3.95 -18.13 9.02
N PHE A 151 -4.99 -18.83 8.54
CA PHE A 151 -5.34 -20.16 9.00
C PHE A 151 -4.29 -21.20 8.59
N LEU A 152 -3.93 -21.23 7.31
CA LEU A 152 -2.91 -22.15 6.77
C LEU A 152 -1.54 -21.89 7.40
N ILE A 153 -1.17 -20.62 7.52
CA ILE A 153 0.08 -20.17 8.13
C ILE A 153 0.20 -20.60 9.59
N ASP A 154 -0.86 -20.38 10.38
CA ASP A 154 -0.84 -20.76 11.80
C ASP A 154 -0.66 -22.28 11.98
N ASN A 155 -1.31 -23.09 11.15
CA ASN A 155 -1.17 -24.54 11.16
C ASN A 155 0.24 -24.98 10.76
N LEU A 156 0.80 -24.42 9.70
CA LEU A 156 2.15 -24.73 9.25
C LEU A 156 3.22 -24.34 10.28
N ARG A 157 3.07 -23.17 10.92
CA ARG A 157 3.95 -22.77 12.03
C ARG A 157 3.90 -23.75 13.19
N TYR A 158 2.70 -24.14 13.59
CA TYR A 158 2.51 -25.07 14.68
C TYR A 158 3.23 -26.39 14.39
N ILE A 159 3.03 -26.95 13.20
CA ILE A 159 3.63 -28.22 12.78
C ILE A 159 5.14 -28.11 12.69
N THR A 160 5.65 -27.11 12.00
CA THR A 160 7.09 -26.91 11.83
C THR A 160 7.78 -26.71 13.17
N LYS A 161 7.14 -25.98 14.08
CA LYS A 161 7.65 -25.85 15.46
C LYS A 161 7.64 -27.18 16.18
N LYS A 162 6.57 -27.97 16.09
CA LYS A 162 6.49 -29.30 16.68
C LYS A 162 7.56 -30.24 16.15
N LEU A 163 7.80 -30.26 14.83
CA LEU A 163 8.86 -31.05 14.21
C LEU A 163 10.25 -30.65 14.73
N LYS A 164 10.51 -29.31 14.86
CA LYS A 164 11.81 -28.81 15.37
C LYS A 164 12.01 -29.03 16.87
N ASP A 165 11.00 -28.73 17.68
CA ASP A 165 11.14 -28.67 19.13
C ASP A 165 10.95 -30.04 19.80
N GLU A 166 9.96 -30.83 19.36
CA GLU A 166 9.65 -32.13 19.93
C GLU A 166 10.43 -33.27 19.27
N PHE A 167 10.44 -33.30 17.92
CA PHE A 167 11.08 -34.34 17.13
C PHE A 167 12.54 -34.07 16.75
N LYS A 168 13.05 -32.85 17.03
CA LYS A 168 14.44 -32.44 16.75
C LYS A 168 14.86 -32.54 15.28
N ILE A 169 13.92 -32.36 14.35
CA ILE A 169 14.19 -32.41 12.94
C ILE A 169 14.82 -31.06 12.50
N SER A 170 16.10 -31.08 12.14
CA SER A 170 16.87 -29.90 11.78
C SER A 170 16.43 -29.30 10.44
N PHE A 171 15.91 -30.09 9.52
CA PHE A 171 15.45 -29.71 8.19
C PHE A 171 13.91 -29.67 8.05
N ALA A 172 13.18 -29.43 9.16
CA ALA A 172 11.72 -29.46 9.19
C ALA A 172 11.05 -28.57 8.11
N ASN A 173 11.64 -27.40 7.79
CA ASN A 173 11.12 -26.54 6.73
C ASN A 173 11.22 -27.24 5.35
N LYS A 174 12.36 -27.84 5.02
CA LYS A 174 12.57 -28.56 3.75
C LYS A 174 11.67 -29.80 3.65
N LEU A 175 11.49 -30.51 4.76
CA LEU A 175 10.54 -31.63 4.85
C LEU A 175 9.11 -31.19 4.54
N MET A 176 8.68 -30.07 5.14
CA MET A 176 7.35 -29.52 4.89
C MET A 176 7.16 -29.13 3.42
N LEU A 177 8.16 -28.47 2.79
CA LEU A 177 8.10 -28.10 1.37
C LEU A 177 7.97 -29.34 0.47
N ARG A 178 8.70 -30.43 0.77
CA ARG A 178 8.56 -31.68 0.01
C ARG A 178 7.15 -32.26 0.11
N VAL A 179 6.59 -32.29 1.30
CA VAL A 179 5.23 -32.82 1.55
C VAL A 179 4.18 -31.95 0.83
N LEU A 180 4.30 -30.62 0.90
CA LEU A 180 3.42 -29.69 0.16
C LEU A 180 3.54 -29.88 -1.35
N PHE A 181 4.75 -30.06 -1.86
CA PHE A 181 4.98 -30.28 -3.30
C PHE A 181 4.33 -31.59 -3.78
N ILE A 182 4.52 -32.69 -3.04
CA ILE A 182 3.89 -33.97 -3.38
C ILE A 182 2.36 -33.83 -3.36
N ARG A 183 1.81 -33.16 -2.35
CA ARG A 183 0.37 -32.91 -2.23
C ARG A 183 -0.14 -32.05 -3.38
N TYR A 184 0.58 -30.98 -3.75
CA TYR A 184 0.26 -30.16 -4.91
C TYR A 184 0.21 -30.96 -6.22
N LEU A 185 1.21 -31.83 -6.48
CA LEU A 185 1.22 -32.68 -7.68
C LEU A 185 -0.01 -33.61 -7.72
N ILE A 186 -0.36 -34.20 -6.57
CA ILE A 186 -1.52 -35.08 -6.44
C ILE A 186 -2.82 -34.32 -6.69
N ASP A 187 -3.01 -33.16 -6.05
CA ASP A 187 -4.23 -32.37 -6.17
C ASP A 187 -4.40 -31.81 -7.59
N ARG A 188 -3.28 -31.61 -8.32
CA ARG A 188 -3.24 -31.24 -9.75
C ARG A 188 -3.54 -32.41 -10.69
N GLY A 189 -3.63 -33.65 -10.18
CA GLY A 189 -3.85 -34.85 -10.99
C GLY A 189 -2.64 -35.26 -11.83
N VAL A 190 -1.44 -34.93 -11.34
CA VAL A 190 -0.19 -35.35 -12.01
C VAL A 190 0.01 -36.84 -11.80
N ASN A 191 0.23 -37.59 -12.89
CA ASN A 191 0.60 -38.98 -12.79
C ASN A 191 2.05 -39.11 -12.28
N ILE A 192 2.21 -39.39 -10.99
CA ILE A 192 3.52 -39.54 -10.36
C ILE A 192 4.19 -40.86 -10.80
N GLY A 193 3.41 -41.89 -11.17
CA GLY A 193 3.95 -43.15 -11.64
C GLY A 193 4.56 -44.04 -10.53
N TYR A 194 4.18 -43.81 -9.27
CA TYR A 194 4.68 -44.53 -8.09
C TYR A 194 3.53 -45.11 -7.28
N MET A 195 3.52 -46.45 -7.08
CA MET A 195 2.57 -47.18 -6.20
C MET A 195 1.10 -46.80 -6.38
N GLY A 196 0.66 -46.42 -7.61
CA GLY A 196 -0.72 -46.02 -7.87
C GLY A 196 -1.03 -44.53 -7.67
N LEU A 197 -0.01 -43.73 -7.40
CA LEU A 197 -0.12 -42.27 -7.46
C LEU A 197 -0.22 -41.83 -8.92
N GLY A 198 -1.45 -41.59 -9.40
CA GLY A 198 -1.76 -41.34 -10.78
C GLY A 198 -2.90 -40.34 -10.98
N ASP A 199 -3.62 -40.45 -12.08
CA ASP A 199 -4.63 -39.47 -12.56
C ASP A 199 -5.87 -39.36 -11.65
N ASN A 200 -6.18 -40.38 -10.83
CA ASN A 200 -7.28 -40.34 -9.90
C ASN A 200 -6.87 -39.62 -8.60
N VAL A 201 -7.24 -38.36 -8.49
CA VAL A 201 -6.87 -37.47 -7.37
C VAL A 201 -7.26 -38.06 -6.01
N LYS A 202 -8.51 -38.52 -5.82
CA LYS A 202 -8.98 -39.07 -4.54
C LYS A 202 -8.20 -40.31 -4.14
N GLN A 203 -8.02 -41.24 -5.07
CA GLN A 203 -7.25 -42.48 -4.81
C GLN A 203 -5.78 -42.14 -4.50
N SER A 204 -5.18 -41.21 -5.24
CA SER A 204 -3.79 -40.78 -5.00
C SER A 204 -3.63 -40.08 -3.65
N GLN A 205 -4.61 -39.30 -3.20
CA GLN A 205 -4.62 -38.70 -1.87
C GLN A 205 -4.63 -39.78 -0.78
N GLU A 206 -5.50 -40.81 -0.89
CA GLU A 206 -5.58 -41.94 0.07
C GLU A 206 -4.25 -42.73 0.11
N ILE A 207 -3.68 -43.02 -1.05
CA ILE A 207 -2.38 -43.72 -1.15
C ILE A 207 -1.29 -42.90 -0.49
N PHE A 208 -1.21 -41.61 -0.77
CA PHE A 208 -0.18 -40.74 -0.18
C PHE A 208 -0.33 -40.62 1.34
N LEU A 209 -1.56 -40.52 1.84
CA LEU A 209 -1.82 -40.55 3.27
C LEU A 209 -1.40 -41.85 3.94
N SER A 210 -1.47 -42.97 3.23
CA SER A 210 -0.92 -44.26 3.71
C SER A 210 0.62 -44.27 3.70
N ILE A 211 1.24 -43.76 2.60
CA ILE A 211 2.70 -43.71 2.46
C ILE A 211 3.33 -42.85 3.56
N ILE A 212 2.73 -41.67 3.86
CA ILE A 212 3.32 -40.73 4.84
C ILE A 212 3.25 -41.22 6.29
N GLN A 213 2.53 -42.29 6.59
CA GLN A 213 2.51 -42.89 7.92
C GLN A 213 3.69 -43.82 8.19
N ASN A 214 4.42 -44.24 7.15
CA ASN A 214 5.55 -45.16 7.27
C ASN A 214 6.82 -44.49 6.73
N LYS A 215 7.86 -44.45 7.55
CA LYS A 215 9.15 -43.83 7.22
C LYS A 215 9.78 -44.42 5.96
N ASN A 216 9.79 -45.78 5.85
CA ASN A 216 10.44 -46.44 4.72
C ASN A 216 9.73 -46.15 3.39
N ASP A 217 8.38 -46.19 3.41
CA ASP A 217 7.57 -45.93 2.23
C ASP A 217 7.69 -44.43 1.79
N PHE A 218 7.68 -43.53 2.77
CA PHE A 218 7.87 -42.11 2.51
C PHE A 218 9.27 -41.82 1.89
N TRP A 219 10.33 -42.43 2.47
CA TRP A 219 11.68 -42.28 1.93
C TRP A 219 11.82 -42.87 0.52
N ALA A 220 11.22 -44.01 0.27
CA ALA A 220 11.23 -44.64 -1.05
C ALA A 220 10.55 -43.75 -2.08
N LEU A 221 9.43 -43.11 -1.72
CA LEU A 221 8.76 -42.10 -2.57
C LEU A 221 9.66 -40.89 -2.83
N VAL A 222 10.30 -40.31 -1.81
CA VAL A 222 11.17 -39.14 -1.94
C VAL A 222 12.38 -39.46 -2.83
N LYS A 223 13.01 -40.64 -2.70
CA LYS A 223 14.10 -41.08 -3.58
C LYS A 223 13.63 -41.26 -5.02
N TYR A 224 12.46 -41.86 -5.23
CA TYR A 224 11.87 -41.98 -6.55
C TYR A 224 11.61 -40.61 -7.19
N LEU A 225 11.08 -39.64 -6.44
CA LEU A 225 10.84 -38.29 -6.96
C LEU A 225 12.13 -37.53 -7.28
N LYS A 226 13.22 -37.77 -6.52
CA LYS A 226 14.55 -37.23 -6.84
C LYS A 226 15.03 -37.72 -8.20
N GLU A 227 14.93 -39.04 -8.47
CA GLU A 227 15.33 -39.61 -9.75
C GLU A 227 14.44 -39.11 -10.90
N ARG A 228 13.13 -38.98 -10.65
CA ARG A 228 12.17 -38.61 -11.66
C ARG A 228 12.25 -37.13 -12.05
N PHE A 229 12.26 -36.21 -11.08
CA PHE A 229 12.18 -34.77 -11.35
C PHE A 229 13.54 -34.07 -11.34
N ASN A 230 14.57 -34.66 -10.74
CA ASN A 230 15.95 -34.15 -10.69
C ASN A 230 16.11 -32.70 -10.17
N GLY A 231 15.14 -32.18 -9.38
CA GLY A 231 15.18 -30.81 -8.88
C GLY A 231 15.91 -30.68 -7.55
N ASN A 232 16.40 -29.47 -7.24
CA ASN A 232 17.09 -29.14 -5.98
C ASN A 232 16.26 -29.43 -4.70
N LEU A 233 14.94 -29.47 -4.82
CA LEU A 233 14.01 -29.73 -3.71
C LEU A 233 14.21 -31.12 -3.09
N PHE A 234 14.59 -32.10 -3.91
CA PHE A 234 14.78 -33.49 -3.51
C PHE A 234 16.25 -33.87 -3.25
N GLU A 235 17.15 -32.87 -3.18
CA GLU A 235 18.50 -33.12 -2.66
C GLU A 235 18.42 -33.53 -1.19
N ILE A 236 18.93 -34.72 -0.90
CA ILE A 236 18.83 -35.40 0.40
C ILE A 236 20.21 -35.64 0.97
N ASP A 237 20.41 -35.28 2.23
CA ASP A 237 21.47 -35.80 3.07
C ASP A 237 20.93 -37.11 3.74
N GLU A 238 21.13 -38.23 3.05
CA GLU A 238 20.50 -39.51 3.39
C GLU A 238 20.83 -39.94 4.81
N GLU A 239 22.07 -39.83 5.26
CA GLU A 239 22.48 -40.26 6.59
C GLU A 239 21.84 -39.42 7.72
N LYS A 240 21.88 -38.11 7.54
CA LYS A 240 21.36 -37.19 8.54
C LYS A 240 19.83 -37.16 8.59
N GLU A 241 19.20 -37.04 7.45
CA GLU A 241 17.75 -36.89 7.37
C GLU A 241 17.06 -38.20 7.74
N ASP A 242 17.61 -39.39 7.38
CA ASP A 242 17.08 -40.66 7.79
C ASP A 242 17.18 -40.87 9.32
N ALA A 243 18.25 -40.44 9.95
CA ALA A 243 18.41 -40.54 11.40
C ALA A 243 17.37 -39.69 12.18
N GLU A 244 16.96 -38.56 11.65
CA GLU A 244 16.08 -37.62 12.36
C GLU A 244 14.58 -37.91 12.15
N ILE A 245 14.15 -38.51 11.02
CA ILE A 245 12.75 -38.82 10.75
C ILE A 245 12.30 -40.11 11.44
N THR A 246 11.13 -40.09 12.05
CA THR A 246 10.43 -41.22 12.67
C THR A 246 9.00 -41.31 12.17
N ASP A 247 8.37 -42.48 12.27
CA ASP A 247 6.94 -42.64 11.94
C ASP A 247 6.08 -41.68 12.76
N ALA A 248 6.39 -41.44 14.03
CA ALA A 248 5.68 -40.50 14.89
C ALA A 248 5.78 -39.04 14.39
N SER A 249 6.92 -38.65 13.82
CA SER A 249 7.07 -37.31 13.23
C SER A 249 6.26 -37.16 11.92
N LEU A 250 6.14 -38.24 11.16
CA LEU A 250 5.36 -38.28 9.92
C LEU A 250 3.85 -38.27 10.18
N VAL A 251 3.38 -38.86 11.30
CA VAL A 251 1.96 -38.76 11.68
C VAL A 251 1.50 -37.32 11.87
N VAL A 252 2.37 -36.43 12.38
CA VAL A 252 2.02 -35.00 12.49
C VAL A 252 1.74 -34.36 11.12
N LEU A 253 2.50 -34.77 10.10
CA LEU A 253 2.28 -34.31 8.70
C LEU A 253 1.03 -34.95 8.09
N HIS A 254 0.78 -36.24 8.39
CA HIS A 254 -0.46 -36.93 8.00
C HIS A 254 -1.70 -36.19 8.55
N ASP A 255 -1.70 -35.83 9.84
CA ASP A 255 -2.82 -35.17 10.49
C ASP A 255 -3.07 -33.78 9.87
N PHE A 256 -2.00 -33.07 9.49
CA PHE A 256 -2.11 -31.81 8.75
C PHE A 256 -2.73 -32.01 7.36
N LEU A 257 -2.29 -33.00 6.61
CA LEU A 257 -2.77 -33.28 5.25
C LEU A 257 -4.23 -33.75 5.24
N THR A 258 -4.66 -34.46 6.25
CA THR A 258 -6.06 -34.87 6.41
C THR A 258 -6.94 -33.68 6.78
N ALA A 259 -6.35 -32.65 7.45
CA ALA A 259 -7.02 -31.42 7.90
C ALA A 259 -8.40 -31.65 8.54
N LYS A 260 -8.60 -32.82 9.19
CA LYS A 260 -9.84 -33.14 9.91
C LYS A 260 -10.00 -32.36 11.21
N GLU A 261 -8.89 -31.78 11.70
CA GLU A 261 -8.84 -30.99 12.93
C GLU A 261 -8.03 -29.72 12.70
N GLU A 262 -8.48 -28.61 13.28
CA GLU A 262 -7.60 -27.44 13.44
C GLU A 262 -6.49 -27.85 14.42
N MET A 263 -5.27 -27.94 13.95
CA MET A 263 -4.12 -28.49 14.67
C MET A 263 -3.84 -27.83 16.03
N ARG A 264 -4.28 -26.58 16.20
CA ARG A 264 -4.07 -25.82 17.44
C ARG A 264 -5.20 -25.97 18.45
N THR A 265 -6.44 -26.08 17.99
CA THR A 265 -7.65 -26.10 18.85
C THR A 265 -8.29 -27.48 18.97
N GLY A 266 -7.91 -28.43 18.09
CA GLY A 266 -8.54 -29.76 18.02
C GLY A 266 -9.98 -29.73 17.49
N GLN A 267 -10.40 -28.64 16.81
CA GLN A 267 -11.73 -28.53 16.25
C GLN A 267 -11.86 -29.40 15.00
N LEU A 268 -12.71 -30.39 15.06
CA LEU A 268 -12.92 -31.37 13.99
C LEU A 268 -13.65 -30.77 12.78
N CYS A 269 -13.22 -31.17 11.57
CA CYS A 269 -13.87 -30.88 10.29
C CYS A 269 -14.17 -32.17 9.52
N LEU A 270 -15.22 -32.17 8.71
CA LEU A 270 -15.61 -33.36 7.91
C LEU A 270 -14.88 -33.43 6.56
N PHE A 271 -14.35 -32.32 6.08
CA PHE A 271 -13.63 -32.24 4.80
C PHE A 271 -12.27 -31.56 5.01
N PRO A 272 -11.29 -31.85 4.13
CA PRO A 272 -10.02 -31.17 4.15
C PRO A 272 -10.20 -29.67 4.00
N PHE A 273 -9.54 -28.87 4.83
CA PHE A 273 -9.58 -27.40 4.73
C PHE A 273 -8.93 -26.88 3.46
N TYR A 274 -7.93 -27.58 2.93
CA TYR A 274 -7.04 -27.06 1.90
C TYR A 274 -7.17 -27.85 0.61
N ASP A 275 -7.35 -27.12 -0.50
CA ASP A 275 -7.30 -27.63 -1.87
C ASP A 275 -6.12 -26.96 -2.58
N PHE A 276 -4.99 -27.64 -2.67
CA PHE A 276 -3.77 -27.09 -3.25
C PHE A 276 -3.82 -26.95 -4.79
N ASN A 277 -4.86 -27.47 -5.44
CA ASN A 277 -5.13 -27.16 -6.83
C ASN A 277 -5.73 -25.75 -7.02
N ILE A 278 -6.43 -25.25 -6.00
CA ILE A 278 -7.14 -23.96 -6.03
C ILE A 278 -6.35 -22.85 -5.33
N ILE A 279 -5.64 -23.19 -4.24
CA ILE A 279 -4.85 -22.23 -3.46
C ILE A 279 -3.81 -21.55 -4.37
N PRO A 280 -3.72 -20.21 -4.37
CA PRO A 280 -2.70 -19.50 -5.15
C PRO A 280 -1.27 -19.90 -4.76
N ILE A 281 -0.39 -20.03 -5.76
CA ILE A 281 1.03 -20.39 -5.55
C ILE A 281 1.73 -19.35 -4.67
N GLU A 282 1.39 -18.11 -4.83
CA GLU A 282 1.91 -16.98 -4.08
C GLU A 282 1.66 -17.11 -2.58
N LEU A 283 0.52 -17.71 -2.22
CA LEU A 283 0.25 -18.04 -0.83
C LEU A 283 1.24 -19.05 -0.29
N ILE A 284 1.58 -20.07 -1.07
CA ILE A 284 2.55 -21.09 -0.69
C ILE A 284 3.95 -20.47 -0.55
N SER A 285 4.34 -19.55 -1.44
CA SER A 285 5.59 -18.78 -1.32
C SER A 285 5.62 -17.95 -0.03
N ASN A 286 4.53 -17.28 0.29
CA ASN A 286 4.40 -16.42 1.46
C ASN A 286 4.44 -17.18 2.79
N ILE A 287 4.04 -18.46 2.79
CA ILE A 287 4.08 -19.34 3.96
C ILE A 287 5.47 -19.35 4.60
N TYR A 288 6.52 -19.36 3.78
CA TYR A 288 7.88 -19.47 4.30
C TYR A 288 8.37 -18.23 5.04
N GLU A 289 8.16 -17.03 4.51
CA GLU A 289 8.58 -15.80 5.19
C GLU A 289 8.02 -15.74 6.62
N ILE A 290 6.85 -16.32 6.77
CA ILE A 290 6.15 -16.37 8.02
C ILE A 290 6.64 -17.54 8.92
N LEU A 291 7.10 -18.65 8.32
CA LEU A 291 7.74 -19.77 9.04
C LEU A 291 9.12 -19.41 9.63
N LEU A 292 9.82 -18.43 9.07
CA LEU A 292 11.10 -17.93 9.62
C LEU A 292 11.02 -17.46 11.08
N GLY A 293 9.83 -17.15 11.59
CA GLY A 293 9.60 -16.69 12.96
C GLY A 293 10.02 -15.24 13.20
N LYS A 294 9.34 -14.56 14.14
CA LYS A 294 9.53 -13.13 14.41
C LYS A 294 10.95 -12.76 14.82
N GLU A 295 11.66 -13.62 15.53
CA GLU A 295 13.04 -13.35 15.96
C GLU A 295 14.02 -13.32 14.78
N LYS A 296 13.90 -14.27 13.85
CA LYS A 296 14.74 -14.35 12.66
C LYS A 296 14.37 -13.23 11.67
N GLN A 297 13.06 -12.96 11.45
CA GLN A 297 12.59 -11.81 10.67
C GLN A 297 13.11 -10.48 11.20
N ASN A 298 13.05 -10.27 12.52
CA ASN A 298 13.56 -9.03 13.15
C ASN A 298 15.08 -8.90 13.03
N ARG A 299 15.82 -10.01 13.12
CA ARG A 299 17.28 -10.05 12.97
C ARG A 299 17.70 -9.73 11.52
N ASP A 300 17.03 -10.36 10.56
CA ASP A 300 17.39 -10.29 9.14
C ASP A 300 16.66 -9.12 8.43
N LYS A 301 15.76 -8.40 9.16
CA LYS A 301 14.98 -7.26 8.66
C LYS A 301 14.18 -7.57 7.38
N ALA A 302 13.78 -8.82 7.22
CA ALA A 302 12.94 -9.28 6.13
C ALA A 302 11.46 -8.95 6.42
N PHE A 303 10.81 -8.25 5.51
CA PHE A 303 9.40 -7.89 5.60
C PHE A 303 8.63 -8.54 4.44
N TYR A 304 7.47 -9.09 4.79
CA TYR A 304 6.53 -9.63 3.80
C TYR A 304 6.15 -8.57 2.75
N THR A 305 6.25 -8.93 1.48
CA THR A 305 5.83 -8.07 0.37
C THR A 305 4.42 -8.48 -0.08
N PRO A 306 3.41 -7.59 0.04
CA PRO A 306 2.06 -7.90 -0.39
C PRO A 306 1.98 -8.19 -1.89
N GLU A 307 1.30 -9.26 -2.24
CA GLU A 307 1.15 -9.74 -3.61
C GLU A 307 0.64 -8.65 -4.57
N TYR A 308 -0.42 -7.95 -4.20
CA TYR A 308 -1.00 -6.90 -5.04
C TYR A 308 -0.04 -5.74 -5.36
N LEU A 309 0.96 -5.48 -4.47
CA LEU A 309 2.00 -4.50 -4.74
C LEU A 309 3.03 -5.04 -5.73
N VAL A 310 3.35 -6.33 -5.64
CA VAL A 310 4.20 -7.01 -6.61
C VAL A 310 3.52 -7.05 -7.98
N ASP A 311 2.24 -7.40 -8.03
CA ASP A 311 1.45 -7.40 -9.27
C ASP A 311 1.43 -6.03 -9.94
N TYR A 312 1.23 -4.96 -9.15
CA TYR A 312 1.31 -3.59 -9.67
C TYR A 312 2.67 -3.30 -10.31
N ILE A 313 3.77 -3.62 -9.62
CA ILE A 313 5.13 -3.39 -10.12
C ILE A 313 5.42 -4.25 -11.35
N VAL A 314 5.15 -5.55 -11.28
CA VAL A 314 5.43 -6.50 -12.38
C VAL A 314 4.57 -6.20 -13.62
N ASN A 315 3.30 -5.83 -13.46
CA ASN A 315 2.45 -5.44 -14.60
C ASN A 315 2.98 -4.19 -15.31
N ARG A 316 3.44 -3.19 -14.55
CA ARG A 316 4.01 -1.95 -15.13
C ARG A 316 5.37 -2.14 -15.78
N THR A 317 6.15 -3.10 -15.34
CA THR A 317 7.50 -3.39 -15.85
C THR A 317 7.47 -4.56 -16.84
N VAL A 318 7.57 -5.76 -16.33
CA VAL A 318 7.62 -7.01 -17.13
C VAL A 318 6.38 -7.14 -18.03
N GLY A 319 5.18 -6.93 -17.49
CA GLY A 319 3.92 -7.08 -18.24
C GLY A 319 3.85 -6.13 -19.43
N ASN A 320 4.12 -4.84 -19.23
CA ASN A 320 4.12 -3.86 -20.33
C ASN A 320 5.22 -4.12 -21.37
N TYR A 321 6.37 -4.61 -20.94
CA TYR A 321 7.47 -4.94 -21.84
C TYR A 321 7.13 -6.12 -22.75
N LEU A 322 6.52 -7.16 -22.18
CA LEU A 322 6.12 -8.37 -22.92
C LEU A 322 4.99 -8.14 -23.94
N ILE A 323 4.32 -6.97 -23.94
CA ILE A 323 3.39 -6.61 -25.03
C ILE A 323 4.14 -6.53 -26.38
N LYS A 324 5.44 -6.19 -26.35
CA LYS A 324 6.27 -5.99 -27.56
C LYS A 324 7.36 -7.04 -27.73
N GLU A 325 7.78 -7.66 -26.65
CA GLU A 325 8.89 -8.60 -26.58
C GLU A 325 8.42 -9.94 -26.02
N ASN A 326 9.16 -11.03 -26.31
CA ASN A 326 8.74 -12.37 -25.91
C ASN A 326 9.29 -12.82 -24.55
N GLU A 327 10.37 -12.21 -24.09
CA GLU A 327 11.06 -12.59 -22.87
C GLU A 327 11.92 -11.43 -22.34
N CYS A 328 12.27 -11.46 -21.06
CA CYS A 328 13.14 -10.47 -20.44
C CYS A 328 13.86 -11.06 -19.22
N LYS A 329 15.10 -10.65 -19.01
CA LYS A 329 15.88 -11.05 -17.84
C LYS A 329 15.54 -10.19 -16.63
N VAL A 330 15.21 -10.86 -15.53
CA VAL A 330 14.78 -10.23 -14.27
C VAL A 330 15.70 -10.70 -13.15
N LEU A 331 16.18 -9.75 -12.35
CA LEU A 331 16.93 -9.98 -11.11
C LEU A 331 16.14 -9.48 -9.90
N ASP A 332 16.06 -10.32 -8.87
CA ASP A 332 15.72 -9.88 -7.51
C ASP A 332 16.96 -9.98 -6.62
N PRO A 333 17.53 -8.86 -6.16
CA PRO A 333 18.78 -8.85 -5.39
C PRO A 333 18.60 -9.31 -3.93
N SER A 334 17.39 -9.57 -3.47
CA SER A 334 17.02 -10.02 -2.12
C SER A 334 15.72 -10.82 -2.16
N CYS A 335 15.74 -11.93 -2.90
CA CYS A 335 14.53 -12.57 -3.40
C CYS A 335 13.59 -13.16 -2.33
N GLY A 336 14.06 -13.41 -1.11
CA GLY A 336 13.24 -13.95 -0.03
C GLY A 336 12.55 -15.25 -0.44
N SER A 337 11.23 -15.25 -0.47
CA SER A 337 10.39 -16.36 -0.95
C SER A 337 10.21 -16.40 -2.48
N GLY A 338 10.77 -15.43 -3.20
CA GLY A 338 10.76 -15.37 -4.66
C GLY A 338 9.54 -14.75 -5.31
N ILE A 339 8.72 -13.99 -4.58
CA ILE A 339 7.44 -13.48 -5.09
C ILE A 339 7.58 -12.64 -6.38
N PHE A 340 8.59 -11.75 -6.48
CA PHE A 340 8.87 -11.00 -7.70
C PHE A 340 9.27 -11.90 -8.87
N LEU A 341 10.09 -12.91 -8.59
CA LEU A 341 10.56 -13.87 -9.59
C LEU A 341 9.43 -14.77 -10.09
N VAL A 342 8.57 -15.24 -9.19
CA VAL A 342 7.38 -16.04 -9.49
C VAL A 342 6.43 -15.26 -10.41
N LYS A 343 6.06 -14.03 -10.03
CA LYS A 343 5.15 -13.19 -10.82
C LYS A 343 5.75 -12.81 -12.17
N SER A 344 7.06 -12.54 -12.23
CA SER A 344 7.75 -12.29 -13.49
C SER A 344 7.77 -13.53 -14.39
N LEU A 345 8.06 -14.71 -13.83
CA LEU A 345 8.03 -15.97 -14.56
C LEU A 345 6.62 -16.29 -15.07
N GLN A 346 5.58 -16.07 -14.25
CA GLN A 346 4.19 -16.26 -14.69
C GLN A 346 3.89 -15.41 -15.94
N LYS A 347 4.25 -14.12 -15.95
CA LYS A 347 4.05 -13.24 -17.12
C LYS A 347 4.82 -13.74 -18.37
N ILE A 348 6.06 -14.18 -18.20
CA ILE A 348 6.87 -14.73 -19.30
C ILE A 348 6.24 -16.02 -19.85
N LEU A 349 5.79 -16.92 -18.95
CA LEU A 349 5.15 -18.17 -19.35
C LEU A 349 3.80 -17.92 -20.03
N GLU A 350 2.97 -17.02 -19.48
CA GLU A 350 1.68 -16.62 -20.05
C GLU A 350 1.80 -16.06 -21.45
N HIS A 351 2.79 -15.18 -21.65
CA HIS A 351 3.05 -14.61 -22.98
C HIS A 351 3.47 -15.67 -24.02
N ASN A 352 4.16 -16.73 -23.58
CA ASN A 352 4.64 -17.80 -24.43
C ASN A 352 3.70 -19.01 -24.52
N ALA A 353 2.60 -19.03 -23.73
CA ALA A 353 1.66 -20.14 -23.69
C ALA A 353 0.77 -20.20 -24.94
N GLU A 354 0.28 -21.41 -25.26
CA GLU A 354 -0.74 -21.60 -26.28
C GLU A 354 -2.11 -21.08 -25.79
N SER A 355 -3.09 -21.05 -26.71
CA SER A 355 -4.46 -20.59 -26.39
C SER A 355 -5.16 -21.36 -25.26
N ASN A 356 -4.69 -22.58 -24.97
CA ASN A 356 -5.17 -23.38 -23.84
C ASN A 356 -4.43 -23.09 -22.52
N GLY A 357 -3.48 -22.13 -22.53
CA GLY A 357 -2.69 -21.71 -21.35
C GLY A 357 -1.52 -22.61 -21.01
N PHE A 358 -1.30 -23.69 -21.75
CA PHE A 358 -0.18 -24.60 -21.52
C PHE A 358 0.95 -24.38 -22.52
N LEU A 359 2.14 -24.71 -22.10
CA LEU A 359 3.33 -24.81 -22.91
C LEU A 359 3.63 -26.30 -23.17
N LYS A 360 3.63 -26.72 -24.44
CA LYS A 360 3.90 -28.12 -24.81
C LYS A 360 5.37 -28.46 -24.85
N ASP A 361 6.22 -27.49 -25.21
CA ASP A 361 7.65 -27.68 -25.30
C ASP A 361 8.32 -27.61 -23.93
N LYS A 362 8.66 -28.79 -23.38
CA LYS A 362 9.28 -28.94 -22.06
C LYS A 362 10.69 -28.31 -21.98
N GLU A 363 11.45 -28.33 -23.08
CA GLU A 363 12.76 -27.70 -23.11
C GLU A 363 12.66 -26.19 -23.13
N LYS A 364 11.65 -25.63 -23.84
CA LYS A 364 11.37 -24.20 -23.86
C LYS A 364 11.00 -23.70 -22.47
N ILE A 365 10.16 -24.44 -21.72
CA ILE A 365 9.77 -24.05 -20.34
C ILE A 365 11.01 -23.92 -19.46
N ASN A 366 11.91 -24.91 -19.47
CA ASN A 366 13.13 -24.86 -18.68
C ASN A 366 14.05 -23.71 -19.12
N LYS A 367 14.21 -23.50 -20.43
CA LYS A 367 14.95 -22.35 -20.95
C LYS A 367 14.40 -21.01 -20.48
N LEU A 368 13.08 -20.82 -20.49
CA LEU A 368 12.47 -19.56 -20.06
C LEU A 368 12.83 -19.21 -18.60
N VAL A 369 12.87 -20.18 -17.69
CA VAL A 369 13.29 -19.90 -16.32
C VAL A 369 14.80 -19.75 -16.18
N GLU A 370 15.59 -20.62 -16.83
CA GLU A 370 17.06 -20.60 -16.73
C GLU A 370 17.71 -19.35 -17.38
N GLU A 371 17.11 -18.82 -18.44
CA GLU A 371 17.65 -17.68 -19.18
C GLU A 371 17.13 -16.33 -18.70
N ASN A 372 15.98 -16.30 -17.96
CA ASN A 372 15.31 -15.05 -17.65
C ASN A 372 15.18 -14.75 -16.15
N ILE A 373 15.27 -15.72 -15.25
CA ILE A 373 14.97 -15.54 -13.82
C ILE A 373 16.22 -15.69 -12.98
N TYR A 374 16.58 -14.64 -12.23
CA TYR A 374 17.76 -14.57 -11.37
C TYR A 374 17.43 -14.00 -10.00
N GLY A 375 18.04 -14.56 -8.95
CA GLY A 375 17.81 -14.08 -7.59
C GLY A 375 19.00 -14.31 -6.67
N VAL A 376 19.09 -13.51 -5.63
CA VAL A 376 20.09 -13.66 -4.55
C VAL A 376 19.39 -13.57 -3.21
N ASP A 377 19.74 -14.43 -2.27
CA ASP A 377 19.35 -14.24 -0.88
C ASP A 377 20.45 -14.70 0.08
N TYR A 378 20.57 -13.98 1.20
CA TYR A 378 21.52 -14.30 2.27
C TYR A 378 21.09 -15.51 3.11
N ASN A 379 19.83 -15.93 3.01
CA ASN A 379 19.24 -17.04 3.74
C ASN A 379 19.06 -18.24 2.82
N GLU A 380 19.77 -19.34 3.09
CA GLU A 380 19.68 -20.56 2.31
C GLU A 380 18.26 -21.14 2.27
N GLU A 381 17.52 -21.09 3.39
CA GLU A 381 16.15 -21.57 3.43
C GLU A 381 15.24 -20.73 2.50
N ALA A 382 15.49 -19.42 2.36
CA ALA A 382 14.78 -18.56 1.42
C ALA A 382 15.05 -18.96 -0.04
N VAL A 383 16.30 -19.26 -0.37
CA VAL A 383 16.71 -19.78 -1.68
C VAL A 383 15.97 -21.08 -2.02
N ASP A 384 15.90 -22.02 -1.08
CA ASP A 384 15.19 -23.29 -1.28
C ASP A 384 13.69 -23.07 -1.53
N VAL A 385 13.06 -22.08 -0.88
CA VAL A 385 11.66 -21.72 -1.12
C VAL A 385 11.44 -21.01 -2.44
N THR A 386 12.31 -20.09 -2.81
CA THR A 386 12.27 -19.45 -4.12
C THR A 386 12.29 -20.51 -5.23
N ILE A 387 13.21 -21.47 -5.14
CA ILE A 387 13.30 -22.57 -6.09
C ILE A 387 12.03 -23.43 -6.10
N PHE A 388 11.50 -23.75 -4.92
CA PHE A 388 10.24 -24.47 -4.78
C PHE A 388 9.09 -23.74 -5.49
N SER A 389 8.94 -22.43 -5.23
CA SER A 389 7.88 -21.61 -5.81
C SER A 389 8.00 -21.54 -7.34
N LEU A 390 9.22 -21.39 -7.85
CA LEU A 390 9.48 -21.43 -9.30
C LEU A 390 9.11 -22.80 -9.90
N TYR A 391 9.43 -23.91 -9.25
CA TYR A 391 9.06 -25.24 -9.73
C TYR A 391 7.55 -25.45 -9.77
N VAL A 392 6.82 -25.05 -8.73
CA VAL A 392 5.36 -25.10 -8.71
C VAL A 392 4.79 -24.28 -9.86
N THR A 393 5.36 -23.08 -10.11
CA THR A 393 4.98 -22.22 -11.23
C THR A 393 5.18 -22.94 -12.58
N LEU A 394 6.32 -23.62 -12.80
CA LEU A 394 6.55 -24.37 -14.04
C LEU A 394 5.49 -25.46 -14.27
N PHE A 395 5.04 -26.12 -13.21
CA PHE A 395 3.99 -27.13 -13.31
C PHE A 395 2.61 -26.55 -13.61
N ASP A 396 2.33 -25.34 -13.19
CA ASP A 396 1.03 -24.70 -13.42
C ASP A 396 0.78 -24.42 -14.92
N TYR A 397 1.85 -24.21 -15.70
CA TYR A 397 1.77 -23.94 -17.12
C TYR A 397 1.98 -25.19 -18.01
N GLN A 398 1.92 -26.38 -17.43
CA GLN A 398 2.00 -27.65 -18.16
C GLN A 398 0.74 -28.48 -17.94
N ASP A 399 0.35 -29.23 -18.99
CA ASP A 399 -0.73 -30.19 -18.86
C ASP A 399 -0.30 -31.32 -17.89
N PRO A 400 -1.02 -31.53 -16.76
CA PRO A 400 -0.67 -32.57 -15.79
C PRO A 400 -0.50 -33.97 -16.39
N LYS A 401 -1.21 -34.27 -17.50
CA LYS A 401 -1.14 -35.56 -18.19
C LYS A 401 0.10 -35.74 -19.08
N SER A 402 0.81 -34.64 -19.37
CA SER A 402 1.97 -34.67 -20.29
C SER A 402 3.32 -34.65 -19.56
N LEU A 403 3.33 -34.82 -18.22
CA LEU A 403 4.52 -34.62 -17.39
C LEU A 403 5.43 -35.86 -17.24
N GLU A 404 5.18 -36.96 -17.98
CA GLU A 404 5.90 -38.24 -17.78
C GLU A 404 7.44 -38.11 -17.88
N ASP A 405 7.97 -37.29 -18.78
CA ASP A 405 9.42 -37.12 -18.97
C ASP A 405 9.93 -35.73 -18.53
N PHE A 406 9.13 -34.95 -17.82
CA PHE A 406 9.56 -33.63 -17.42
C PHE A 406 10.57 -33.69 -16.27
N ARG A 407 11.69 -33.00 -16.45
CA ARG A 407 12.74 -32.84 -15.46
C ARG A 407 12.90 -31.37 -15.09
N LEU A 408 12.99 -31.10 -13.82
CA LEU A 408 13.19 -29.76 -13.30
C LEU A 408 14.62 -29.29 -13.56
N PRO A 409 14.80 -27.98 -13.88
CA PRO A 409 16.13 -27.41 -14.04
C PRO A 409 16.84 -27.27 -12.70
N LEU A 410 18.17 -27.33 -12.69
CA LEU A 410 18.96 -27.06 -11.50
C LEU A 410 19.19 -25.53 -11.39
N LEU A 411 18.53 -24.87 -10.45
CA LEU A 411 18.54 -23.41 -10.29
C LEU A 411 19.47 -22.94 -9.14
N LYS A 412 19.70 -23.77 -8.11
CA LYS A 412 20.52 -23.41 -6.93
C LYS A 412 21.97 -23.17 -7.34
N ASN A 413 22.52 -22.04 -6.89
CA ASN A 413 23.90 -21.60 -7.19
C ASN A 413 24.19 -21.36 -8.67
N LYS A 414 23.17 -21.33 -9.53
CA LYS A 414 23.24 -20.97 -10.95
C LYS A 414 22.43 -19.71 -11.21
N ASN A 415 21.13 -19.80 -11.02
CA ASN A 415 20.17 -18.72 -11.21
C ASN A 415 19.77 -18.08 -9.88
N ILE A 416 19.59 -18.90 -8.85
CA ILE A 416 19.21 -18.47 -7.50
C ILE A 416 20.40 -18.73 -6.57
N LEU A 417 21.04 -17.66 -6.14
CA LEU A 417 22.29 -17.70 -5.39
C LEU A 417 22.04 -17.58 -3.88
N TYR A 418 22.68 -18.45 -3.11
CA TYR A 418 22.83 -18.28 -1.68
C TYR A 418 24.09 -17.50 -1.37
N GLY A 419 23.97 -16.30 -0.80
CA GLY A 419 25.12 -15.47 -0.41
C GLY A 419 24.82 -14.00 -0.18
N ASP A 420 25.85 -13.27 0.21
CA ASP A 420 25.79 -11.82 0.39
C ASP A 420 25.83 -11.13 -0.97
N PHE A 421 24.81 -10.32 -1.27
CA PHE A 421 24.73 -9.52 -2.51
C PHE A 421 25.93 -8.58 -2.70
N PHE A 422 26.61 -8.18 -1.61
CA PHE A 422 27.78 -7.29 -1.62
C PHE A 422 29.11 -8.03 -1.70
N ASP A 423 29.10 -9.37 -1.77
CA ASP A 423 30.30 -10.18 -1.96
C ASP A 423 30.54 -10.40 -3.46
N GLU A 424 31.69 -9.92 -3.96
CA GLU A 424 32.06 -9.98 -5.38
C GLU A 424 32.25 -11.41 -5.86
N GLU A 425 32.75 -12.33 -5.02
CA GLU A 425 32.94 -13.73 -5.39
C GLU A 425 31.59 -14.43 -5.63
N ASN A 426 30.62 -14.21 -4.73
CA ASN A 426 29.29 -14.78 -4.85
C ASN A 426 28.53 -14.24 -6.08
N MET A 427 28.80 -12.99 -6.47
CA MET A 427 28.09 -12.32 -7.56
C MET A 427 28.66 -12.57 -8.94
N LYS A 428 29.86 -13.14 -9.07
CA LYS A 428 30.55 -13.35 -10.38
C LYS A 428 29.70 -14.06 -11.43
N ALA A 429 28.79 -14.96 -10.99
CA ALA A 429 27.95 -15.73 -11.91
C ALA A 429 26.86 -14.87 -12.57
N ILE A 430 26.41 -13.80 -11.92
CA ILE A 430 25.24 -13.02 -12.34
C ILE A 430 25.52 -11.52 -12.59
N GLU A 431 26.67 -10.98 -12.20
CA GLU A 431 27.02 -9.55 -12.41
C GLU A 431 27.14 -9.12 -13.88
N LYS A 432 27.42 -10.06 -14.79
CA LYS A 432 27.66 -9.79 -16.22
C LYS A 432 26.45 -10.04 -17.10
N ILE A 433 25.28 -10.25 -16.49
CA ILE A 433 24.05 -10.51 -17.22
C ILE A 433 23.37 -9.17 -17.50
N ASP A 434 22.97 -8.97 -18.77
CA ASP A 434 22.22 -7.79 -19.18
C ASP A 434 20.77 -7.94 -18.71
N TYR A 435 20.46 -7.40 -17.53
CA TYR A 435 19.11 -7.42 -16.98
C TYR A 435 18.25 -6.35 -17.62
N LYS A 436 17.03 -6.72 -18.04
CA LYS A 436 16.02 -5.74 -18.42
C LYS A 436 15.38 -5.11 -17.19
N PHE A 437 15.12 -5.95 -16.16
CA PHE A 437 14.51 -5.50 -14.93
C PHE A 437 15.29 -5.95 -13.70
N ILE A 438 15.41 -5.04 -12.71
CA ILE A 438 15.86 -5.36 -11.34
C ILE A 438 14.74 -4.96 -10.39
N LEU A 439 14.05 -5.95 -9.82
CA LEU A 439 12.86 -5.78 -9.01
C LEU A 439 13.09 -6.38 -7.63
N GLY A 440 12.63 -5.73 -6.55
CA GLY A 440 12.80 -6.35 -5.24
C GLY A 440 12.37 -5.47 -4.07
N ASN A 441 12.35 -6.08 -2.89
CA ASN A 441 12.14 -5.42 -1.60
C ASN A 441 13.37 -5.66 -0.70
N PRO A 442 14.45 -4.88 -0.85
CA PRO A 442 15.66 -5.03 -0.05
C PRO A 442 15.37 -4.94 1.45
N PRO A 443 16.17 -5.58 2.31
CA PRO A 443 16.01 -5.49 3.76
C PRO A 443 16.16 -4.04 4.25
N TRP A 444 15.43 -3.67 5.34
CA TRP A 444 15.37 -2.31 5.87
C TRP A 444 16.05 -2.20 7.23
N GLY A 445 16.72 -1.08 7.46
CA GLY A 445 17.38 -0.77 8.71
C GLY A 445 18.84 -1.21 8.76
N SER A 446 19.41 -1.33 9.95
CA SER A 446 20.80 -1.72 10.16
C SER A 446 20.93 -3.23 10.39
N VAL A 447 21.76 -3.88 9.61
CA VAL A 447 22.07 -5.31 9.71
C VAL A 447 23.58 -5.48 9.89
N ASN A 448 24.01 -6.41 10.75
CA ASN A 448 25.43 -6.56 11.07
C ASN A 448 26.14 -7.64 10.23
N GLN A 449 25.42 -8.41 9.46
CA GLN A 449 25.89 -9.63 8.80
C GLN A 449 26.35 -9.44 7.36
N HIS A 450 26.16 -8.25 6.76
CA HIS A 450 26.46 -7.99 5.36
C HIS A 450 27.67 -7.07 5.18
N ASN A 451 28.36 -7.20 4.06
CA ASN A 451 29.48 -6.35 3.67
C ASN A 451 29.07 -4.94 3.18
N TYR A 452 27.76 -4.60 3.28
CA TYR A 452 27.23 -3.35 2.75
C TYR A 452 27.88 -2.08 3.28
N LYS A 453 28.36 -2.07 4.53
CA LYS A 453 29.04 -0.91 5.12
C LYS A 453 30.33 -0.63 4.40
N LYS A 454 31.17 -1.67 4.21
CA LYS A 454 32.39 -1.59 3.43
C LYS A 454 32.12 -1.14 2.00
N TYR A 455 31.08 -1.73 1.39
CA TYR A 455 30.63 -1.36 0.03
C TYR A 455 30.27 0.13 -0.07
N CYS A 456 29.56 0.70 0.91
CA CYS A 456 29.23 2.12 0.97
C CYS A 456 30.47 2.99 1.22
N ASP A 457 31.35 2.58 2.14
CA ASP A 457 32.58 3.31 2.48
C ASP A 457 33.51 3.43 1.27
N ASP A 458 33.71 2.34 0.51
CA ASP A 458 34.51 2.31 -0.72
C ASP A 458 33.99 3.28 -1.79
N ARG A 459 32.70 3.66 -1.74
CA ARG A 459 32.02 4.58 -2.66
C ARG A 459 31.78 5.97 -2.08
N ASN A 460 32.33 6.26 -0.90
CA ASN A 460 32.13 7.50 -0.15
C ASN A 460 30.64 7.86 0.08
N VAL A 461 29.80 6.86 0.34
CA VAL A 461 28.38 7.04 0.65
C VAL A 461 28.11 6.65 2.10
N ILE A 462 27.48 7.55 2.84
CA ILE A 462 27.05 7.28 4.20
C ILE A 462 25.63 6.70 4.16
N ALA A 463 25.49 5.42 4.51
CA ALA A 463 24.18 4.83 4.77
C ALA A 463 23.61 5.42 6.07
N GLN A 464 22.73 6.43 5.95
CA GLN A 464 22.16 7.14 7.10
C GLN A 464 21.47 6.17 8.07
N ASP A 465 21.80 6.25 9.36
CA ASP A 465 21.32 5.36 10.42
C ASP A 465 21.63 3.86 10.16
N GLY A 466 22.63 3.55 9.31
CA GLY A 466 23.00 2.20 8.93
C GLY A 466 21.98 1.50 8.00
N GLU A 467 21.24 2.26 7.22
CA GLU A 467 20.16 1.74 6.35
C GLU A 467 20.74 0.93 5.18
N ILE A 468 20.60 -0.41 5.23
CA ILE A 468 21.15 -1.32 4.22
C ILE A 468 20.50 -1.13 2.84
N SER A 469 19.22 -0.74 2.77
CA SER A 469 18.53 -0.52 1.49
C SER A 469 19.20 0.56 0.62
N VAL A 470 19.94 1.49 1.23
CA VAL A 470 20.79 2.46 0.51
C VAL A 470 21.87 1.77 -0.30
N ALA A 471 22.53 0.76 0.26
CA ALA A 471 23.56 0.01 -0.45
C ALA A 471 22.97 -0.80 -1.62
N PHE A 472 21.81 -1.42 -1.43
CA PHE A 472 21.10 -2.08 -2.52
C PHE A 472 20.77 -1.09 -3.64
N LEU A 473 20.19 0.08 -3.32
CA LEU A 473 19.88 1.12 -4.29
C LEU A 473 21.10 1.56 -5.10
N LEU A 474 22.29 1.61 -4.50
CA LEU A 474 23.52 1.93 -5.20
C LEU A 474 24.01 0.77 -6.07
N LYS A 475 24.01 -0.45 -5.53
CA LYS A 475 24.57 -1.61 -6.24
C LYS A 475 23.74 -1.99 -7.47
N VAL A 476 22.41 -1.87 -7.42
CA VAL A 476 21.56 -2.13 -8.60
C VAL A 476 21.81 -1.13 -9.72
N GLN A 477 22.18 0.13 -9.40
CA GLN A 477 22.58 1.12 -10.41
C GLN A 477 23.93 0.79 -11.06
N GLU A 478 24.80 0.06 -10.36
CA GLU A 478 26.12 -0.35 -10.89
C GLU A 478 26.03 -1.64 -11.74
N ILE A 479 25.08 -2.51 -11.43
CA ILE A 479 24.82 -3.76 -12.17
C ILE A 479 23.97 -3.48 -13.42
N GLY A 480 23.05 -2.53 -13.33
CA GLY A 480 22.15 -2.19 -14.44
C GLY A 480 22.85 -1.39 -15.55
N ASP A 481 22.48 -1.69 -16.79
CA ASP A 481 22.84 -0.93 -17.98
C ASP A 481 21.82 0.19 -18.26
N VAL A 482 22.08 1.02 -19.26
CA VAL A 482 21.23 2.16 -19.67
C VAL A 482 19.78 1.74 -19.98
N ASP A 483 19.56 0.51 -20.46
CA ASP A 483 18.24 -0.03 -20.77
C ASP A 483 17.61 -0.78 -19.58
N THR A 484 18.32 -0.90 -18.46
CA THR A 484 17.82 -1.57 -17.26
C THR A 484 16.88 -0.66 -16.49
N GLU A 485 15.69 -1.15 -16.24
CA GLU A 485 14.71 -0.52 -15.33
C GLU A 485 14.74 -1.22 -13.97
N CYS A 486 14.92 -0.42 -12.92
CA CYS A 486 14.90 -0.87 -11.54
C CYS A 486 13.62 -0.42 -10.85
N SER A 487 12.95 -1.32 -10.12
CA SER A 487 11.82 -0.97 -9.24
C SER A 487 12.02 -1.59 -7.87
N LEU A 488 12.34 -0.74 -6.87
CA LEU A 488 12.66 -1.19 -5.52
C LEU A 488 11.69 -0.63 -4.49
N ILE A 489 11.24 -1.49 -3.57
CA ILE A 489 10.47 -1.08 -2.40
C ILE A 489 11.45 -0.68 -1.30
N LEU A 490 11.47 0.59 -0.94
CA LEU A 490 12.45 1.19 -0.03
C LEU A 490 11.76 1.89 1.14
N PRO A 491 12.42 2.06 2.30
CA PRO A 491 11.90 2.91 3.37
C PRO A 491 11.79 4.36 2.88
N SER A 492 10.57 4.91 2.85
CA SER A 492 10.36 6.28 2.30
C SER A 492 11.07 7.38 3.09
N LYS A 493 11.50 7.10 4.32
CA LYS A 493 12.32 8.03 5.12
C LYS A 493 13.61 8.50 4.41
N ILE A 494 14.13 7.74 3.44
CA ILE A 494 15.27 8.15 2.62
C ILE A 494 14.96 9.39 1.76
N LEU A 495 13.68 9.59 1.44
CA LEU A 495 13.18 10.72 0.64
C LEU A 495 12.98 12.00 1.46
N TYR A 496 12.79 11.91 2.78
CA TYR A 496 12.34 13.06 3.59
C TYR A 496 13.35 13.54 4.64
N LYS A 497 14.34 12.73 5.02
CA LYS A 497 15.31 13.15 6.03
C LYS A 497 16.18 14.30 5.52
N GLY A 498 16.15 15.45 6.22
CA GLY A 498 16.95 16.65 5.91
C GLY A 498 18.42 16.60 6.35
N LYS A 499 18.96 15.42 6.73
CA LYS A 499 20.38 15.28 7.07
C LYS A 499 21.24 15.22 5.81
N SER A 500 22.44 15.82 5.87
CA SER A 500 23.36 15.91 4.72
C SER A 500 23.58 14.59 3.96
N PRO A 501 23.77 13.41 4.60
CA PRO A 501 23.94 12.17 3.86
C PRO A 501 22.70 11.76 3.05
N SER A 502 21.48 11.97 3.58
CA SER A 502 20.25 11.64 2.86
C SER A 502 20.02 12.58 1.68
N VAL A 503 20.31 13.88 1.85
CA VAL A 503 20.25 14.86 0.77
C VAL A 503 21.27 14.53 -0.34
N ALA A 504 22.50 14.17 0.04
CA ALA A 504 23.53 13.76 -0.91
C ALA A 504 23.14 12.49 -1.70
N LEU A 505 22.53 11.51 -1.03
CA LEU A 505 22.02 10.30 -1.67
C LEU A 505 20.95 10.63 -2.72
N ARG A 506 19.95 11.47 -2.36
CA ARG A 506 18.89 11.89 -3.30
C ARG A 506 19.45 12.62 -4.52
N LYS A 507 20.40 13.53 -4.30
CA LYS A 507 21.11 14.22 -5.40
C LYS A 507 21.86 13.25 -6.30
N ARG A 508 22.57 12.27 -5.72
CA ARG A 508 23.26 11.23 -6.48
C ARG A 508 22.28 10.40 -7.32
N LEU A 509 21.18 9.96 -6.72
CA LEU A 509 20.12 9.23 -7.44
C LEU A 509 19.60 10.05 -8.63
N LEU A 510 19.14 11.28 -8.40
CA LEU A 510 18.59 12.15 -9.44
C LEU A 510 19.60 12.55 -10.53
N THR A 511 20.89 12.55 -10.23
CA THR A 511 21.95 12.91 -11.19
C THR A 511 22.34 11.72 -12.08
N ASN A 512 22.28 10.50 -11.53
CA ASN A 512 22.79 9.32 -12.20
C ASN A 512 21.69 8.46 -12.83
N THR A 513 20.42 8.67 -12.46
CA THR A 513 19.30 7.87 -12.95
C THR A 513 18.20 8.75 -13.54
N GLN A 514 17.39 8.19 -14.42
CA GLN A 514 16.13 8.76 -14.85
C GLN A 514 15.02 8.14 -14.01
N LEU A 515 14.48 8.92 -13.08
CA LEU A 515 13.43 8.48 -12.17
C LEU A 515 12.08 8.50 -12.89
N GLU A 516 11.52 7.33 -13.15
CA GLU A 516 10.24 7.19 -13.87
C GLU A 516 9.06 7.41 -12.93
N GLN A 517 9.06 6.71 -11.80
CA GLN A 517 7.95 6.75 -10.87
C GLN A 517 8.40 6.73 -9.41
N VAL A 518 7.66 7.45 -8.60
CA VAL A 518 7.64 7.33 -7.14
C VAL A 518 6.23 6.95 -6.72
N LEU A 519 6.04 5.72 -6.21
CA LEU A 519 4.79 5.31 -5.58
C LEU A 519 4.96 5.43 -4.06
N GLU A 520 4.42 6.49 -3.50
CA GLU A 520 4.53 6.81 -2.07
C GLU A 520 3.43 6.13 -1.27
N LEU A 521 3.80 5.35 -0.27
CA LEU A 521 2.91 4.46 0.48
C LEU A 521 2.79 4.84 1.98
N SER A 522 3.38 5.95 2.41
CA SER A 522 3.43 6.31 3.84
C SER A 522 2.04 6.48 4.46
N ALA A 523 1.10 7.09 3.74
CA ALA A 523 -0.26 7.28 4.23
C ALA A 523 -1.03 5.96 4.42
N VAL A 524 -0.70 4.95 3.62
CA VAL A 524 -1.34 3.61 3.63
C VAL A 524 -0.50 2.52 4.31
N ARG A 525 0.63 2.88 4.93
CA ARG A 525 1.60 1.93 5.51
C ARG A 525 0.99 0.88 6.43
N LYS A 526 0.00 1.28 7.24
CA LYS A 526 -0.68 0.37 8.19
C LYS A 526 -1.59 -0.65 7.47
N GLN A 527 -2.04 -0.33 6.26
CA GLN A 527 -2.87 -1.21 5.45
C GLN A 527 -2.01 -2.20 4.65
N ILE A 528 -0.83 -1.76 4.17
CA ILE A 528 0.06 -2.54 3.29
C ILE A 528 0.97 -3.47 4.09
N PHE A 529 1.73 -2.95 5.05
CA PHE A 529 2.73 -3.72 5.79
C PHE A 529 2.28 -3.97 7.23
N LYS A 530 1.59 -5.08 7.48
CA LYS A 530 1.18 -5.48 8.82
C LYS A 530 2.42 -5.74 9.70
N GLY A 531 2.61 -4.90 10.73
CA GLY A 531 3.70 -5.02 11.69
C GLY A 531 5.00 -4.29 11.32
N ALA A 532 5.14 -3.68 10.14
CA ALA A 532 6.24 -2.78 9.84
C ALA A 532 5.97 -1.37 10.40
N ILE A 533 6.96 -0.83 11.11
CA ILE A 533 6.88 0.54 11.66
C ILE A 533 7.29 1.55 10.59
N ALA A 534 8.24 1.20 9.73
CA ALA A 534 8.78 2.08 8.72
C ALA A 534 7.81 2.26 7.54
N PRO A 535 7.59 3.50 7.08
CA PRO A 535 6.86 3.79 5.86
C PRO A 535 7.68 3.39 4.64
N ALA A 536 6.99 3.09 3.53
CA ALA A 536 7.59 2.61 2.30
C ALA A 536 7.28 3.51 1.11
N ALA A 537 8.15 3.45 0.10
CA ALA A 537 7.91 3.95 -1.25
C ALA A 537 8.49 2.97 -2.27
N VAL A 538 7.88 2.88 -3.45
CA VAL A 538 8.48 2.21 -4.61
C VAL A 538 9.16 3.27 -5.46
N LEU A 539 10.44 3.06 -5.75
CA LEU A 539 11.19 3.89 -6.68
C LEU A 539 11.45 3.10 -7.97
N SER A 540 10.89 3.56 -9.09
CA SER A 540 11.15 3.01 -10.42
C SER A 540 12.01 3.97 -11.22
N PHE A 541 13.15 3.51 -11.72
CA PHE A 541 14.12 4.34 -12.43
C PHE A 541 14.89 3.54 -13.47
N GLN A 542 15.37 4.22 -14.49
CA GLN A 542 16.32 3.68 -15.47
C GLN A 542 17.76 4.04 -15.07
N CYS A 543 18.71 3.12 -15.31
CA CYS A 543 20.13 3.31 -14.96
C CYS A 543 20.86 4.23 -15.95
N GLN A 544 20.21 5.32 -16.38
CA GLN A 544 20.76 6.35 -17.25
C GLN A 544 20.46 7.75 -16.74
N LYS A 545 21.24 8.74 -17.19
CA LYS A 545 20.98 10.12 -16.84
C LYS A 545 19.67 10.61 -17.44
N SER A 546 18.93 11.38 -16.64
CA SER A 546 17.66 11.94 -17.05
C SER A 546 17.79 13.00 -18.16
N ALA A 547 16.84 13.02 -19.08
CA ALA A 547 16.65 14.14 -20.01
C ALA A 547 16.20 15.41 -19.25
N LEU A 548 16.58 16.62 -19.74
CA LEU A 548 16.30 17.88 -19.08
C LEU A 548 14.80 18.15 -18.81
N ASN A 549 13.93 17.68 -19.70
CA ASN A 549 12.48 17.88 -19.59
C ASN A 549 11.73 16.64 -19.07
N HIS A 550 12.45 15.64 -18.61
CA HIS A 550 11.84 14.43 -18.07
C HIS A 550 10.99 14.76 -16.84
N LYS A 551 9.79 14.17 -16.80
CA LYS A 551 8.84 14.32 -15.70
C LYS A 551 8.73 13.00 -14.95
N VAL A 552 8.93 13.08 -13.66
CA VAL A 552 8.70 11.97 -12.72
C VAL A 552 7.20 11.86 -12.44
N GLU A 553 6.65 10.67 -12.56
CA GLU A 553 5.31 10.37 -12.09
C GLU A 553 5.36 10.12 -10.57
N TYR A 554 4.85 11.07 -9.79
CA TYR A 554 4.79 10.96 -8.33
C TYR A 554 3.37 10.61 -7.90
N ILE A 555 3.18 9.39 -7.39
CA ILE A 555 1.88 8.88 -6.92
C ILE A 555 1.92 8.77 -5.41
N SER A 556 0.99 9.42 -4.73
CA SER A 556 0.86 9.35 -3.27
C SER A 556 -0.48 8.74 -2.90
N LEU A 557 -0.49 7.43 -2.62
CA LEU A 557 -1.71 6.71 -2.27
C LEU A 557 -2.31 7.20 -0.96
N LYS A 558 -3.65 7.30 -0.94
CA LYS A 558 -4.43 7.63 0.24
C LYS A 558 -5.18 6.40 0.76
N PRO A 559 -5.47 6.34 2.08
CA PRO A 559 -6.28 5.27 2.65
C PRO A 559 -7.64 5.15 1.95
N ASN A 560 -7.97 3.92 1.51
CA ASN A 560 -9.26 3.62 0.91
C ASN A 560 -9.73 2.22 1.30
N LYS A 561 -11.03 1.95 1.13
CA LYS A 561 -11.64 0.66 1.51
C LYS A 561 -11.21 -0.50 0.62
N TYR A 562 -10.92 -0.27 -0.67
CA TYR A 562 -10.48 -1.33 -1.59
C TYR A 562 -9.14 -1.91 -1.17
N LEU A 563 -8.16 -1.05 -0.86
CA LEU A 563 -6.85 -1.49 -0.38
C LEU A 563 -6.99 -2.28 0.91
N LYS A 564 -7.85 -1.83 1.83
CA LYS A 564 -8.08 -2.48 3.12
C LYS A 564 -8.74 -3.85 3.00
N LEU A 565 -9.78 -3.99 2.18
CA LEU A 565 -10.65 -5.17 2.14
C LEU A 565 -10.22 -6.19 1.08
N PHE A 566 -9.78 -5.71 -0.06
CA PHE A 566 -9.49 -6.56 -1.22
C PHE A 566 -8.01 -6.63 -1.57
N GLY A 567 -7.17 -5.73 -1.03
CA GLY A 567 -5.77 -5.61 -1.43
C GLY A 567 -5.64 -5.05 -2.85
N VAL A 568 -6.55 -4.17 -3.27
CA VAL A 568 -6.52 -3.55 -4.60
C VAL A 568 -6.02 -2.12 -4.48
N ILE A 569 -5.00 -1.79 -5.26
CA ILE A 569 -4.49 -0.42 -5.36
C ILE A 569 -5.46 0.40 -6.20
N MET A 570 -5.99 1.47 -5.61
CA MET A 570 -6.81 2.44 -6.32
C MET A 570 -6.09 3.78 -6.35
N ILE A 571 -5.94 4.36 -7.52
CA ILE A 571 -5.26 5.63 -7.75
C ILE A 571 -6.30 6.68 -8.16
N GLU A 572 -6.48 7.69 -7.31
CA GLU A 572 -7.36 8.82 -7.61
C GLU A 572 -6.63 9.92 -8.39
N PRO A 573 -7.36 10.82 -9.08
CA PRO A 573 -6.73 11.88 -9.87
C PRO A 573 -5.76 12.77 -9.08
N ASP A 574 -6.10 13.08 -7.82
CA ASP A 574 -5.27 13.94 -6.94
C ASP A 574 -4.04 13.22 -6.38
N ASP A 575 -3.99 11.89 -6.49
CA ASP A 575 -2.83 11.10 -6.08
C ASP A 575 -1.65 11.27 -7.03
N VAL A 576 -1.90 11.55 -8.32
CA VAL A 576 -0.89 11.58 -9.38
C VAL A 576 -0.40 13.00 -9.64
N LYS A 577 0.92 13.18 -9.65
CA LYS A 577 1.59 14.44 -9.96
C LYS A 577 2.74 14.19 -10.93
N TYR A 578 2.84 15.00 -11.97
CA TYR A 578 3.95 14.95 -12.93
C TYR A 578 4.90 16.13 -12.69
N VAL A 579 6.11 15.86 -12.20
CA VAL A 579 7.06 16.89 -11.78
C VAL A 579 8.40 16.72 -12.50
N LYS A 580 8.96 17.80 -13.06
CA LYS A 580 10.28 17.72 -13.69
C LYS A 580 11.33 17.24 -12.70
N GLN A 581 12.15 16.26 -13.09
CA GLN A 581 13.20 15.71 -12.23
C GLN A 581 14.19 16.79 -11.75
N THR A 582 14.45 17.80 -12.56
CA THR A 582 15.33 18.91 -12.21
C THR A 582 14.81 19.73 -11.01
N LEU A 583 13.50 19.84 -10.83
CA LEU A 583 12.92 20.54 -9.68
C LEU A 583 13.23 19.86 -8.34
N PHE A 584 13.32 18.52 -8.31
CA PHE A 584 13.74 17.78 -7.12
C PHE A 584 15.22 18.01 -6.78
N LEU A 585 16.09 18.23 -7.79
CA LEU A 585 17.49 18.58 -7.57
C LEU A 585 17.66 19.95 -6.93
N GLU A 586 16.82 20.90 -7.33
CA GLU A 586 16.85 22.28 -6.86
C GLU A 586 16.15 22.43 -5.49
N ASN A 587 15.08 21.64 -5.24
CA ASN A 587 14.18 21.83 -4.10
C ASN A 587 13.92 20.51 -3.38
N ASP A 588 14.69 20.24 -2.34
CA ASP A 588 14.62 18.99 -1.57
C ASP A 588 13.26 18.82 -0.82
N ASP A 589 12.59 19.91 -0.47
CA ASP A 589 11.27 19.88 0.21
C ASP A 589 10.14 19.32 -0.67
N LEU A 590 10.30 19.32 -1.99
CA LEU A 590 9.30 18.78 -2.92
C LEU A 590 8.96 17.32 -2.61
N TRP A 591 9.94 16.51 -2.24
CA TRP A 591 9.70 15.11 -1.87
C TRP A 591 8.61 14.96 -0.80
N LYS A 592 8.65 15.84 0.20
CA LYS A 592 7.68 15.79 1.30
C LYS A 592 6.35 16.45 0.96
N ILE A 593 6.41 17.62 0.29
CA ILE A 593 5.21 18.38 -0.07
C ILE A 593 4.30 17.57 -0.97
N LEU A 594 4.84 16.84 -1.95
CA LEU A 594 4.06 16.03 -2.90
C LEU A 594 3.33 14.85 -2.27
N VAL A 595 3.65 14.45 -1.04
CA VAL A 595 2.90 13.38 -0.36
C VAL A 595 1.45 13.79 -0.07
N TYR A 596 1.22 15.04 0.35
CA TYR A 596 -0.08 15.53 0.78
C TYR A 596 -0.57 16.76 0.02
N GLY A 597 0.34 17.47 -0.62
CA GLY A 597 0.09 18.66 -1.41
C GLY A 597 0.49 18.49 -2.86
N GLY A 598 0.69 19.61 -3.53
CA GLY A 598 1.10 19.66 -4.93
C GLY A 598 1.99 20.86 -5.22
N TYR A 599 2.10 21.21 -6.52
CA TYR A 599 2.93 22.33 -6.96
C TYR A 599 2.48 23.66 -6.34
N TRP A 600 1.18 23.87 -6.21
CA TRP A 600 0.63 25.10 -5.61
C TRP A 600 0.99 25.26 -4.13
N ASP A 601 1.03 24.15 -3.38
CA ASP A 601 1.50 24.18 -1.99
C ASP A 601 2.98 24.52 -1.91
N PHE A 602 3.79 23.98 -2.83
CA PHE A 602 5.22 24.30 -2.90
C PHE A 602 5.46 25.78 -3.20
N GLU A 603 4.77 26.36 -4.18
CA GLU A 603 4.85 27.79 -4.50
C GLU A 603 4.41 28.65 -3.31
N LEU A 604 3.28 28.31 -2.69
CA LEU A 604 2.77 29.01 -1.51
C LEU A 604 3.81 29.04 -0.39
N LEU A 605 4.38 27.87 -0.05
CA LEU A 605 5.37 27.76 1.01
C LEU A 605 6.65 28.53 0.68
N SER A 606 7.06 28.56 -0.58
CA SER A 606 8.20 29.34 -1.05
C SER A 606 7.94 30.85 -0.88
N ILE A 607 6.73 31.33 -1.24
CA ILE A 607 6.31 32.72 -1.03
C ILE A 607 6.30 33.06 0.46
N MET A 608 5.74 32.17 1.32
CA MET A 608 5.66 32.39 2.76
C MET A 608 7.04 32.51 3.39
N ARG A 609 8.00 31.65 3.03
CA ARG A 609 9.38 31.71 3.53
C ARG A 609 10.11 32.98 3.12
N ASN A 610 9.81 33.54 1.95
CA ASN A 610 10.40 34.78 1.48
C ASN A 610 9.74 36.03 2.12
N LYS A 611 8.44 35.96 2.45
CA LYS A 611 7.67 37.08 2.97
C LYS A 611 7.81 37.25 4.49
N PHE A 612 7.92 36.17 5.24
CA PHE A 612 7.94 36.16 6.70
C PHE A 612 9.28 35.76 7.25
N LYS A 613 9.66 36.30 8.42
CA LYS A 613 10.79 35.79 9.22
C LYS A 613 10.51 34.34 9.61
N SER A 614 11.55 33.58 9.82
CA SER A 614 11.43 32.23 10.41
C SER A 614 11.31 32.30 11.94
N ILE A 615 10.79 31.24 12.56
CA ILE A 615 10.84 31.09 14.02
C ILE A 615 12.29 31.15 14.52
N ARG A 616 13.26 30.64 13.76
CA ARG A 616 14.71 30.75 14.06
C ARG A 616 15.15 32.19 14.21
N ASP A 617 14.73 33.07 13.29
CA ASP A 617 15.08 34.51 13.35
C ASP A 617 14.55 35.15 14.63
N VAL A 618 13.32 34.81 15.02
CA VAL A 618 12.71 35.29 16.27
C VAL A 618 13.43 34.75 17.51
N VAL A 619 13.79 33.48 17.50
CA VAL A 619 14.58 32.86 18.58
C VAL A 619 15.92 33.56 18.75
N ILE A 620 16.59 33.94 17.67
CA ILE A 620 17.87 34.68 17.71
C ILE A 620 17.66 36.13 18.17
N GLU A 621 16.68 36.82 17.58
CA GLU A 621 16.40 38.25 17.87
C GLU A 621 16.06 38.48 19.34
N HIS A 622 15.20 37.62 19.91
CA HIS A 622 14.74 37.69 21.29
C HIS A 622 15.59 36.86 22.26
N LYS A 623 16.67 36.24 21.79
CA LYS A 623 17.52 35.36 22.59
C LYS A 623 16.77 34.26 23.33
N LEU A 624 15.70 33.73 22.70
CA LEU A 624 14.91 32.66 23.25
C LEU A 624 15.71 31.34 23.26
N ILE A 625 15.34 30.42 24.17
CA ILE A 625 15.97 29.12 24.26
C ILE A 625 14.96 28.07 23.77
N LEU A 626 15.24 27.46 22.63
CA LEU A 626 14.45 26.36 22.06
C LEU A 626 15.15 25.03 22.33
N LYS A 627 14.60 24.22 23.24
CA LYS A 627 15.20 22.93 23.68
C LYS A 627 14.09 21.91 24.04
N LYS A 628 14.51 20.64 24.07
CA LYS A 628 13.70 19.55 24.61
C LYS A 628 14.10 19.23 26.04
N GLY A 629 13.21 18.63 26.83
CA GLY A 629 13.46 18.26 28.20
C GLY A 629 14.51 17.16 28.40
N LEU A 630 14.70 16.76 29.65
CA LEU A 630 15.65 15.72 30.08
C LEU A 630 15.21 14.31 29.66
N GLN A 631 16.17 13.37 29.68
CA GLN A 631 15.90 11.96 29.46
C GLN A 631 16.22 11.19 30.75
N ASP A 632 15.19 10.85 31.50
CA ASP A 632 15.25 10.23 32.83
C ASP A 632 15.42 8.71 32.84
N SER A 633 15.64 8.08 31.68
CA SER A 633 16.04 6.68 31.60
C SER A 633 17.44 6.49 32.23
N ASP A 634 17.77 5.26 32.58
CA ASP A 634 19.02 4.92 33.22
C ASP A 634 20.22 5.37 32.39
N GLY A 635 21.19 5.99 33.05
CA GLY A 635 22.35 6.59 32.43
C GLY A 635 23.40 7.05 33.44
N SER A 636 24.48 7.64 32.92
CA SER A 636 25.67 8.04 33.72
C SER A 636 25.78 9.54 33.99
N LYS A 637 24.78 10.35 33.53
CA LYS A 637 24.86 11.81 33.75
C LYS A 637 24.34 12.18 35.13
N ASP A 638 25.12 12.95 35.91
CA ASP A 638 24.69 13.42 37.22
C ASP A 638 23.47 14.32 37.12
N ALA A 639 22.44 13.98 37.89
CA ALA A 639 21.17 14.69 38.02
C ALA A 639 20.84 14.99 39.52
N SER A 640 21.79 14.87 40.43
CA SER A 640 21.60 15.08 41.86
C SER A 640 20.97 16.45 42.17
N HIS A 641 21.34 17.49 41.42
CA HIS A 641 20.79 18.86 41.54
C HIS A 641 19.33 18.99 41.05
N LEU A 642 18.78 18.00 40.39
CA LEU A 642 17.40 17.93 39.92
C LEU A 642 16.52 16.99 40.77
N THR A 643 17.15 16.16 41.61
CA THR A 643 16.47 15.16 42.43
C THR A 643 15.54 15.86 43.45
N GLY A 644 14.33 15.32 43.63
CA GLY A 644 13.32 15.87 44.49
C GLY A 644 12.50 17.03 43.91
N ARG A 645 12.74 17.39 42.63
CA ARG A 645 11.90 18.39 41.91
C ARG A 645 10.72 17.73 41.19
N LYS A 646 9.65 18.52 41.01
CA LYS A 646 8.45 18.10 40.24
C LYS A 646 8.78 17.95 38.77
N ILE A 647 8.50 16.78 38.20
CA ILE A 647 8.63 16.49 36.76
C ILE A 647 7.23 16.24 36.16
N LEU A 648 6.89 16.98 35.11
CA LEU A 648 5.59 16.90 34.45
C LEU A 648 5.34 15.51 33.82
N ASP A 649 4.08 15.05 33.98
CA ASP A 649 3.54 13.96 33.19
C ASP A 649 3.17 14.53 31.81
N SER A 650 3.94 14.13 30.76
CA SER A 650 3.77 14.68 29.42
C SER A 650 2.37 14.47 28.81
N ASP A 651 1.69 13.40 29.18
CA ASP A 651 0.40 13.05 28.58
C ASP A 651 -0.76 13.83 29.25
N LYS A 652 -0.63 14.12 30.53
CA LYS A 652 -1.69 14.72 31.37
C LYS A 652 -1.50 16.20 31.66
N ALA A 653 -0.26 16.72 31.55
CA ALA A 653 0.05 18.10 31.95
C ALA A 653 -0.27 19.15 30.91
N ILE A 654 -0.20 18.80 29.60
CA ILE A 654 -0.33 19.75 28.51
C ILE A 654 -1.44 19.30 27.56
N ASP A 655 -2.39 20.19 27.31
CA ASP A 655 -3.38 20.12 26.26
C ASP A 655 -3.48 21.51 25.59
N HIS A 656 -4.34 21.68 24.57
CA HIS A 656 -4.54 22.99 23.95
C HIS A 656 -4.73 24.10 24.94
N PHE A 657 -3.76 25.00 25.04
CA PHE A 657 -3.76 26.15 26.00
C PHE A 657 -3.95 25.80 27.47
N TYR A 658 -4.28 24.54 27.79
CA TYR A 658 -4.55 24.10 29.14
C TYR A 658 -3.34 23.45 29.78
N PHE A 659 -3.01 23.92 31.00
CA PHE A 659 -1.90 23.42 31.79
C PHE A 659 -2.39 22.83 33.12
N ASN A 660 -2.23 21.51 33.26
CA ASN A 660 -2.51 20.82 34.50
C ASN A 660 -1.23 20.72 35.35
N ASP A 661 -1.05 21.68 36.25
CA ASP A 661 0.12 21.77 37.14
C ASP A 661 0.12 20.73 38.26
N ASN A 662 -0.99 19.96 38.45
CA ASN A 662 -1.08 18.84 39.36
C ASN A 662 -0.68 17.49 38.71
N ALA A 663 -0.50 17.44 37.40
CA ALA A 663 -0.06 16.25 36.69
C ALA A 663 1.47 16.12 36.68
N TYR A 664 2.05 15.76 37.83
CA TYR A 664 3.50 15.57 37.97
C TYR A 664 3.85 14.36 38.80
N SER A 665 5.10 13.92 38.72
CA SER A 665 5.77 13.02 39.68
C SER A 665 7.03 13.66 40.22
N MET A 666 7.68 13.04 41.18
CA MET A 666 8.96 13.53 41.73
C MET A 666 10.11 12.82 41.00
N LEU A 667 11.14 13.54 40.57
CA LEU A 667 12.34 12.96 40.03
C LEU A 667 13.19 12.38 41.17
N ASN A 668 13.23 11.04 41.28
CA ASN A 668 13.95 10.33 42.35
C ASN A 668 15.27 9.69 41.90
N LYS A 669 15.82 10.08 40.74
CA LYS A 669 17.07 9.55 40.22
C LYS A 669 18.23 10.51 40.41
N LEU A 670 19.38 9.99 40.86
CA LEU A 670 20.64 10.72 41.02
C LEU A 670 21.43 10.79 39.69
N THR A 671 21.22 9.81 38.82
CA THR A 671 21.82 9.77 37.48
C THR A 671 20.76 9.49 36.41
N ILE A 672 20.90 10.10 35.25
CA ILE A 672 20.01 9.96 34.12
C ILE A 672 20.81 9.87 32.81
N ARG A 673 20.14 9.51 31.72
CA ARG A 673 20.78 9.38 30.39
C ARG A 673 21.24 10.71 29.83
N ARG A 674 20.42 11.78 30.00
CA ARG A 674 20.74 13.12 29.49
C ARG A 674 20.11 14.22 30.35
N THR A 675 20.96 15.14 30.79
CA THR A 675 20.56 16.44 31.37
C THR A 675 20.45 17.51 30.28
N VAL A 676 19.84 18.63 30.64
CA VAL A 676 19.74 19.83 29.81
C VAL A 676 20.10 21.02 30.70
N ILE A 677 20.44 22.16 30.09
CA ILE A 677 20.76 23.37 30.83
C ILE A 677 19.64 23.75 31.82
N PRO A 678 19.97 24.07 33.08
CA PRO A 678 18.97 24.31 34.15
C PRO A 678 17.98 25.44 33.83
N GLU A 679 18.40 26.41 33.06
CA GLU A 679 17.63 27.61 32.73
C GLU A 679 16.31 27.29 32.01
N ILE A 680 16.23 26.21 31.25
CA ILE A 680 14.99 25.83 30.54
C ILE A 680 13.86 25.38 31.47
N TYR A 681 14.16 25.09 32.75
CA TYR A 681 13.18 24.71 33.77
C TYR A 681 12.68 25.87 34.61
N GLN A 682 13.04 27.09 34.26
CA GLN A 682 12.59 28.34 34.86
C GLN A 682 11.66 29.05 33.89
N ALA A 683 10.43 29.37 34.33
CA ALA A 683 9.47 30.13 33.54
C ALA A 683 9.93 31.59 33.37
N PRO A 684 9.30 32.39 32.47
CA PRO A 684 8.19 32.05 31.58
C PRO A 684 8.64 31.27 30.34
N TYR A 685 7.77 30.38 29.86
CA TYR A 685 8.02 29.59 28.64
C TYR A 685 6.73 29.08 27.99
N VAL A 686 6.84 28.70 26.73
CA VAL A 686 5.86 27.87 26.04
C VAL A 686 6.35 26.44 26.11
N LEU A 687 5.57 25.56 26.71
CA LEU A 687 5.75 24.11 26.68
C LEU A 687 4.85 23.51 25.62
N PHE A 688 5.37 22.58 24.84
CA PHE A 688 4.57 21.89 23.84
C PHE A 688 5.01 20.42 23.67
N LYS A 689 4.02 19.57 23.38
CA LYS A 689 4.28 18.15 23.15
C LYS A 689 5.12 17.96 21.87
N LYS A 690 6.02 17.00 21.92
CA LYS A 690 6.77 16.56 20.75
C LYS A 690 5.88 15.81 19.75
N GLY A 691 4.93 15.02 20.26
CA GLY A 691 3.92 14.33 19.46
C GLY A 691 2.85 15.30 18.97
N LEU A 692 2.45 15.15 17.70
CA LEU A 692 1.28 15.80 17.13
C LEU A 692 0.02 15.08 17.58
N ASP A 693 -1.08 15.80 17.67
CA ASP A 693 -2.37 15.16 17.93
C ASP A 693 -2.80 14.33 16.71
N CYS A 694 -3.27 13.12 16.96
CA CYS A 694 -3.67 12.20 15.90
C CYS A 694 -5.05 12.54 15.28
N THR A 695 -5.79 13.50 15.84
CA THR A 695 -7.12 13.88 15.36
C THR A 695 -7.09 15.03 14.37
N ASP A 696 -6.08 15.92 14.47
CA ASP A 696 -6.01 17.16 13.70
C ASP A 696 -4.58 17.62 13.33
N TYR A 697 -3.56 16.86 13.70
CA TYR A 697 -2.13 17.16 13.49
C TYR A 697 -1.67 18.47 14.14
N THR A 698 -2.43 19.00 15.12
CA THR A 698 -2.02 20.19 15.87
C THR A 698 -0.91 19.90 16.87
N ILE A 699 -0.16 20.94 17.20
CA ILE A 699 0.80 20.93 18.29
C ILE A 699 0.04 21.34 19.57
N ARG A 700 0.09 20.51 20.59
CA ARG A 700 -0.48 20.84 21.91
C ARG A 700 0.51 21.71 22.66
N ALA A 701 0.24 23.00 22.79
CA ALA A 701 1.13 23.98 23.39
C ALA A 701 0.42 24.80 24.50
N VAL A 702 1.18 25.21 25.51
CA VAL A 702 0.71 26.05 26.61
C VAL A 702 1.78 27.04 27.03
N TYR A 703 1.36 28.30 27.31
CA TYR A 703 2.19 29.27 27.99
C TYR A 703 2.00 29.12 29.52
N THR A 704 3.11 29.15 30.26
CA THR A 704 3.05 29.09 31.72
C THR A 704 4.19 29.87 32.39
N GLU A 705 3.90 30.40 33.59
CA GLU A 705 4.85 31.12 34.48
C GLU A 705 5.25 30.25 35.69
N LYS A 706 4.99 28.92 35.66
CA LYS A 706 5.29 27.97 36.74
C LYS A 706 6.47 27.09 36.41
N ASP A 707 7.40 26.91 37.35
CA ASP A 707 8.61 26.12 37.20
C ASP A 707 8.38 24.62 37.34
N PHE A 708 8.77 23.85 36.33
CA PHE A 708 8.73 22.38 36.35
C PHE A 708 9.90 21.78 35.57
N LEU A 709 10.29 20.55 35.95
CA LEU A 709 11.07 19.67 35.07
C LEU A 709 10.12 18.99 34.08
N TYR A 710 10.61 18.65 32.93
CA TYR A 710 9.87 17.90 31.92
C TYR A 710 10.79 17.01 31.10
N ARG A 711 10.22 15.92 30.57
CA ARG A 711 10.93 14.92 29.76
C ARG A 711 11.09 15.36 28.31
N GLU A 712 11.94 14.64 27.57
CA GLU A 712 12.19 14.87 26.13
C GLU A 712 10.94 14.71 25.22
N THR A 713 9.82 14.26 25.75
CA THR A 713 8.52 14.26 25.09
C THR A 713 7.85 15.64 25.06
N ILE A 714 8.40 16.59 25.86
CA ILE A 714 8.01 17.99 25.89
C ILE A 714 9.17 18.85 25.38
N ASN A 715 8.85 19.78 24.50
CA ASN A 715 9.74 20.82 24.02
C ASN A 715 9.42 22.14 24.73
N CYS A 716 10.36 23.06 24.72
CA CYS A 716 10.24 24.36 25.38
C CYS A 716 10.75 25.48 24.49
N ILE A 717 10.04 26.60 24.46
CA ILE A 717 10.52 27.91 24.01
C ILE A 717 10.54 28.81 25.24
N LYS A 718 11.73 29.05 25.81
CA LYS A 718 11.91 29.87 26.99
C LYS A 718 12.31 31.29 26.61
N GLY A 719 11.71 32.27 27.25
CA GLY A 719 12.08 33.68 27.14
C GLY A 719 12.23 34.36 28.50
N SER A 720 12.28 35.67 28.50
CA SER A 720 12.23 36.52 29.69
C SER A 720 10.82 37.10 29.89
N GLU A 721 10.55 37.76 31.01
CA GLU A 721 9.29 38.47 31.24
C GLU A 721 8.98 39.53 30.17
N ALA A 722 10.01 40.12 29.58
CA ALA A 722 9.87 41.07 28.47
C ALA A 722 9.33 40.42 27.20
N ASP A 723 9.53 39.11 27.05
CA ASP A 723 9.14 38.34 25.86
C ASP A 723 7.72 37.75 25.98
N LYS A 724 6.98 38.05 27.06
CA LYS A 724 5.67 37.45 27.33
C LYS A 724 4.73 37.50 26.13
N LYS A 725 4.62 38.63 25.44
CA LYS A 725 3.77 38.74 24.24
C LYS A 725 4.24 37.85 23.09
N ILE A 726 5.55 37.73 22.87
CA ILE A 726 6.13 36.86 21.83
C ILE A 726 5.86 35.37 22.18
N LEU A 727 6.01 35.00 23.45
CA LEU A 727 5.70 33.64 23.89
C LEU A 727 4.22 33.30 23.75
N LEU A 728 3.31 34.19 24.10
CA LEU A 728 1.87 34.01 23.90
C LEU A 728 1.52 33.90 22.43
N ASN A 729 2.10 34.76 21.56
CA ASN A 729 1.92 34.66 20.11
C ASN A 729 2.41 33.33 19.55
N LEU A 730 3.60 32.86 19.97
CA LEU A 730 4.12 31.55 19.59
C LEU A 730 3.21 30.40 20.06
N CYS A 731 2.67 30.51 21.28
CA CYS A 731 1.69 29.54 21.79
C CYS A 731 0.44 29.48 20.90
N GLY A 732 -0.08 30.63 20.44
CA GLY A 732 -1.22 30.70 19.53
C GLY A 732 -0.92 30.09 18.16
N LEU A 733 0.22 30.42 17.57
CA LEU A 733 0.65 29.86 16.30
C LEU A 733 0.79 28.34 16.37
N LEU A 734 1.43 27.81 17.41
CA LEU A 734 1.66 26.35 17.56
C LEU A 734 0.32 25.57 17.65
N ASN A 735 -0.70 26.13 18.30
CA ASN A 735 -2.02 25.52 18.43
C ASN A 735 -2.96 25.78 17.25
N SER A 736 -2.52 26.49 16.22
CA SER A 736 -3.37 26.83 15.07
C SER A 736 -3.43 25.72 14.02
N SER A 737 -4.53 25.68 13.28
CA SER A 737 -4.69 24.77 12.12
C SER A 737 -3.67 25.04 11.00
N LEU A 738 -3.22 26.31 10.81
CA LEU A 738 -2.18 26.60 9.83
C LEU A 738 -0.86 25.90 10.18
N PHE A 739 -0.54 25.74 11.46
CA PHE A 739 0.65 24.98 11.85
C PHE A 739 0.46 23.47 11.65
N SER A 740 -0.76 22.95 11.68
CA SER A 740 -1.05 21.57 11.21
C SER A 740 -0.71 21.42 9.71
N TYR A 741 -1.09 22.41 8.90
CA TYR A 741 -0.70 22.44 7.48
C TYR A 741 0.82 22.46 7.30
N PHE A 742 1.55 23.33 8.03
CA PHE A 742 3.02 23.36 7.97
C PHE A 742 3.63 22.03 8.44
N ASN A 743 3.14 21.45 9.52
CA ASN A 743 3.61 20.15 10.01
C ASN A 743 3.45 19.07 8.94
N LEU A 744 2.31 19.03 8.27
CA LEU A 744 2.04 18.03 7.24
C LEU A 744 2.90 18.23 5.98
N MET A 745 3.12 19.48 5.58
CA MET A 745 3.87 19.81 4.34
C MET A 745 5.39 19.78 4.52
N LEU A 746 5.90 20.22 5.67
CA LEU A 746 7.35 20.44 5.88
C LEU A 746 7.97 19.48 6.90
N GLY A 747 7.17 18.94 7.82
CA GLY A 747 7.67 18.03 8.84
C GLY A 747 8.02 16.66 8.27
N SER A 748 9.28 16.24 8.36
CA SER A 748 9.79 15.00 7.78
C SER A 748 9.17 13.73 8.37
N SER A 749 8.54 13.82 9.53
CA SER A 749 7.96 12.70 10.27
C SER A 749 6.42 12.72 10.26
N ALA A 750 5.81 13.90 10.21
CA ALA A 750 4.36 14.07 10.23
C ALA A 750 3.69 13.44 9.01
N GLY A 751 2.71 12.56 9.25
CA GLY A 751 2.04 11.81 8.19
C GLY A 751 2.91 10.73 7.49
N ILE A 752 4.18 10.58 7.88
CA ILE A 752 5.11 9.62 7.28
C ILE A 752 5.36 8.42 8.22
N GLU A 753 6.08 8.63 9.31
CA GLU A 753 6.49 7.53 10.21
C GLU A 753 5.85 7.64 11.60
N ARG A 754 6.16 8.74 12.29
CA ARG A 754 5.67 9.05 13.63
C ARG A 754 5.06 10.44 13.61
N GLU A 755 3.95 10.59 14.27
CA GLU A 755 3.29 11.89 14.38
C GLU A 755 4.05 12.75 15.40
N GLN A 756 5.16 13.36 14.95
CA GLN A 756 6.02 14.19 15.81
C GLN A 756 6.70 15.30 15.04
N ILE A 757 7.03 16.37 15.76
CA ILE A 757 7.78 17.52 15.25
C ILE A 757 9.24 17.50 15.72
N PHE A 758 10.13 17.90 14.84
CA PHE A 758 11.54 18.14 15.18
C PHE A 758 11.81 19.64 15.31
N LEU A 759 12.51 20.04 16.36
CA LEU A 759 12.80 21.46 16.65
C LEU A 759 13.48 22.19 15.50
N LYS A 760 14.41 21.53 14.80
CA LYS A 760 15.10 22.10 13.63
C LYS A 760 14.17 22.42 12.47
N GLU A 761 13.10 21.62 12.30
CA GLU A 761 12.10 21.84 11.27
C GLU A 761 11.17 22.98 11.67
N LEU A 762 10.75 23.01 12.95
CA LEU A 762 9.94 24.10 13.50
C LEU A 762 10.65 25.46 13.38
N GLU A 763 11.98 25.50 13.58
CA GLU A 763 12.77 26.73 13.42
C GLU A 763 12.61 27.35 12.02
N ASP A 764 12.38 26.57 10.98
CA ASP A 764 12.24 27.01 9.60
C ASP A 764 10.81 27.43 9.21
N TYR A 765 9.83 27.32 10.14
CA TYR A 765 8.46 27.72 9.86
C TYR A 765 8.32 29.25 9.82
N PRO A 766 7.49 29.79 8.90
CA PRO A 766 7.19 31.20 8.85
C PRO A 766 6.58 31.73 10.15
N TYR A 767 6.99 32.89 10.60
CA TYR A 767 6.49 33.56 11.81
C TYR A 767 5.81 34.88 11.49
N ALA A 768 4.61 35.07 12.02
CA ALA A 768 3.87 36.35 12.03
C ALA A 768 3.46 36.72 13.44
N TYR A 769 3.30 38.00 13.71
CA TYR A 769 2.91 38.52 15.02
C TYR A 769 1.60 39.30 14.94
N SER A 770 0.73 39.14 15.97
CA SER A 770 -0.50 39.92 16.14
C SER A 770 -0.85 40.08 17.63
N ASP A 771 -1.17 41.33 18.05
CA ASP A 771 -1.72 41.56 19.38
C ASP A 771 -3.09 40.88 19.56
N GLU A 772 -3.90 40.80 18.48
CA GLU A 772 -5.19 40.06 18.50
C GLU A 772 -4.99 38.61 18.88
N LEU A 773 -3.95 37.95 18.29
CA LEU A 773 -3.63 36.56 18.62
C LEU A 773 -3.21 36.40 20.08
N VAL A 774 -2.45 37.36 20.62
CA VAL A 774 -2.02 37.37 22.02
C VAL A 774 -3.23 37.46 22.93
N GLU A 775 -4.21 38.34 22.67
CA GLU A 775 -5.43 38.49 23.44
C GLU A 775 -6.31 37.22 23.38
N LEU A 776 -6.44 36.60 22.18
CA LEU A 776 -7.18 35.34 22.02
C LEU A 776 -6.57 34.22 22.88
N VAL A 777 -5.24 34.08 22.91
CA VAL A 777 -4.55 33.10 23.73
C VAL A 777 -4.77 33.33 25.21
N GLN A 778 -4.72 34.59 25.67
CA GLN A 778 -4.99 34.94 27.07
C GLN A 778 -6.44 34.61 27.46
N THR A 779 -7.41 34.95 26.61
CA THR A 779 -8.82 34.63 26.82
C THR A 779 -9.04 33.10 26.84
N MET A 780 -8.42 32.36 25.90
CA MET A 780 -8.49 30.90 25.83
C MET A 780 -8.00 30.22 27.12
N GLN A 781 -6.91 30.75 27.73
CA GLN A 781 -6.37 30.21 28.97
C GLN A 781 -7.28 30.46 30.18
N GLN A 782 -8.17 31.43 30.11
CA GLN A 782 -9.14 31.81 31.19
C GLN A 782 -10.51 31.15 30.99
N SER A 783 -10.81 30.65 29.77
CA SER A 783 -12.11 30.04 29.47
C SER A 783 -12.28 28.68 30.16
N GLU A 784 -13.47 28.46 30.71
CA GLU A 784 -13.81 27.25 31.48
C GLU A 784 -14.69 26.28 30.67
N THR A 785 -15.56 26.79 29.78
CA THR A 785 -16.53 25.97 29.06
C THR A 785 -15.97 25.40 27.74
N ILE A 786 -16.48 24.26 27.32
CA ILE A 786 -16.05 23.60 26.08
C ILE A 786 -16.50 24.43 24.87
N GLU A 787 -17.72 24.95 24.92
CA GLU A 787 -18.33 25.75 23.84
C GLU A 787 -17.54 27.04 23.60
N GLU A 788 -17.13 27.75 24.64
CA GLU A 788 -16.26 28.93 24.51
C GLU A 788 -14.91 28.59 23.91
N LYS A 789 -14.31 27.49 24.33
CA LYS A 789 -13.01 27.05 23.80
C LYS A 789 -13.10 26.71 22.33
N GLU A 790 -14.15 26.05 21.88
CA GLU A 790 -14.37 25.74 20.46
C GLU A 790 -14.53 26.99 19.60
N GLU A 791 -15.29 27.97 20.09
CA GLU A 791 -15.50 29.24 19.41
C GLU A 791 -14.21 30.08 19.36
N LEU A 792 -13.48 30.16 20.49
CA LEU A 792 -12.18 30.84 20.53
C LEU A 792 -11.15 30.17 19.62
N GLN A 793 -11.17 28.84 19.51
CA GLN A 793 -10.28 28.14 18.59
C GLN A 793 -10.58 28.44 17.12
N LYS A 794 -11.85 28.56 16.74
CA LYS A 794 -12.26 29.03 15.39
C LYS A 794 -11.75 30.45 15.13
N ASN A 795 -11.98 31.37 16.08
CA ASN A 795 -11.53 32.76 15.97
C ASN A 795 -10.00 32.85 15.86
N LEU A 796 -9.27 32.04 16.65
CA LEU A 796 -7.82 31.95 16.61
C LEU A 796 -7.33 31.44 15.24
N ASN A 797 -7.91 30.37 14.70
CA ASN A 797 -7.56 29.86 13.38
C ASN A 797 -7.80 30.89 12.29
N GLN A 798 -8.93 31.62 12.34
CA GLN A 798 -9.23 32.69 11.40
C GLN A 798 -8.24 33.87 11.53
N CYS A 799 -7.91 34.26 12.78
CA CYS A 799 -6.91 35.29 13.04
C CYS A 799 -5.56 34.91 12.42
N VAL A 800 -5.09 33.66 12.67
CA VAL A 800 -3.83 33.18 12.12
C VAL A 800 -3.86 33.17 10.59
N LEU A 801 -4.91 32.64 9.95
CA LEU A 801 -5.02 32.65 8.49
C LEU A 801 -4.98 34.07 7.93
N ARG A 802 -5.66 35.05 8.57
CA ARG A 802 -5.59 36.49 8.16
C ARG A 802 -4.18 37.07 8.29
N MET A 803 -3.45 36.74 9.38
CA MET A 803 -2.08 37.21 9.60
C MET A 803 -1.15 36.82 8.45
N TYR A 804 -1.36 35.64 7.87
CA TYR A 804 -0.59 35.15 6.72
C TYR A 804 -1.20 35.51 5.37
N GLY A 805 -2.42 36.09 5.34
CA GLY A 805 -3.15 36.40 4.11
C GLY A 805 -3.68 35.15 3.40
N LEU A 806 -4.05 34.13 4.15
CA LEU A 806 -4.46 32.80 3.66
C LEU A 806 -5.94 32.48 3.94
N GLN A 807 -6.74 33.43 4.42
CA GLN A 807 -8.14 33.20 4.78
C GLN A 807 -9.00 32.64 3.64
N ASP A 808 -8.64 32.95 2.38
CA ASP A 808 -9.37 32.52 1.18
C ASP A 808 -8.51 31.58 0.31
N ASN A 809 -7.48 30.96 0.88
CA ASN A 809 -6.59 30.07 0.14
C ASN A 809 -7.18 28.65 0.05
N SER A 810 -7.69 28.29 -1.13
CA SER A 810 -8.35 27.01 -1.39
C SER A 810 -7.46 25.79 -1.18
N PHE A 811 -6.14 25.87 -1.39
CA PHE A 811 -5.23 24.73 -1.21
C PHE A 811 -5.00 24.45 0.26
N VAL A 812 -4.77 25.48 1.08
CA VAL A 812 -4.67 25.34 2.53
C VAL A 812 -5.98 24.77 3.09
N ASP A 813 -7.12 25.30 2.67
CA ASP A 813 -8.43 24.82 3.07
C ASP A 813 -8.65 23.36 2.69
N TYR A 814 -8.30 22.95 1.47
CA TYR A 814 -8.39 21.56 1.01
C TYR A 814 -7.57 20.59 1.88
N VAL A 815 -6.34 20.97 2.25
CA VAL A 815 -5.51 20.16 3.13
C VAL A 815 -6.13 20.04 4.51
N LEU A 816 -6.61 21.14 5.09
CA LEU A 816 -7.19 21.16 6.42
C LEU A 816 -8.55 20.46 6.50
N SER A 817 -9.40 20.62 5.47
CA SER A 817 -10.78 20.08 5.47
C SER A 817 -10.88 18.67 4.90
N THR A 818 -9.88 18.20 4.14
CA THR A 818 -9.93 16.93 3.42
C THR A 818 -8.74 16.01 3.74
N GLN A 819 -7.50 16.46 3.51
CA GLN A 819 -6.32 15.59 3.63
C GLN A 819 -6.04 15.19 5.09
N ILE A 820 -6.07 16.14 6.02
CA ILE A 820 -5.87 15.85 7.44
C ILE A 820 -6.99 14.94 7.99
N PRO A 821 -8.28 15.21 7.78
CA PRO A 821 -9.34 14.30 8.20
C PRO A 821 -9.25 12.89 7.59
N LEU A 822 -8.85 12.74 6.32
CA LEU A 822 -8.61 11.43 5.70
C LEU A 822 -7.51 10.65 6.42
N LEU A 823 -6.40 11.32 6.74
CA LEU A 823 -5.28 10.70 7.47
C LEU A 823 -5.65 10.30 8.90
N CYS A 824 -6.44 11.12 9.56
CA CYS A 824 -6.92 10.88 10.92
C CYS A 824 -8.07 9.87 10.99
N GLY A 825 -8.66 9.48 9.86
CA GLY A 825 -9.83 8.61 9.80
C GLY A 825 -11.11 9.29 10.31
N THR A 826 -11.14 10.62 10.32
CA THR A 826 -12.29 11.45 10.74
C THR A 826 -13.04 12.06 9.56
N TYR A 827 -12.56 11.84 8.34
CA TYR A 827 -13.22 12.32 7.13
C TYR A 827 -14.59 11.68 6.95
N GLN A 828 -15.61 12.54 6.80
CA GLN A 828 -16.96 12.12 6.47
C GLN A 828 -17.21 12.38 5.00
N GLU A 829 -17.47 11.33 4.24
CA GLU A 829 -17.89 11.45 2.84
C GLU A 829 -19.19 12.26 2.75
N LYS A 830 -19.14 13.36 2.01
CA LYS A 830 -20.29 14.21 1.73
C LYS A 830 -20.50 14.30 0.23
N LYS A 831 -21.73 14.34 -0.22
CA LYS A 831 -22.06 14.67 -1.60
C LYS A 831 -21.88 16.17 -1.82
N CYS A 832 -21.43 16.57 -3.02
CA CYS A 832 -21.44 17.98 -3.41
C CYS A 832 -22.89 18.46 -3.57
N ASP A 833 -23.09 19.73 -3.27
CA ASP A 833 -24.36 20.40 -3.51
C ASP A 833 -24.24 21.43 -4.66
N VAL A 834 -25.39 21.97 -5.07
CA VAL A 834 -25.44 22.99 -6.14
C VAL A 834 -24.62 24.23 -5.82
N LYS A 835 -24.50 24.58 -4.52
CA LYS A 835 -23.72 25.75 -4.09
C LYS A 835 -22.23 25.52 -4.33
N MET A 836 -21.71 24.37 -3.94
CA MET A 836 -20.31 23.99 -4.17
C MET A 836 -19.98 23.96 -5.66
N MET A 837 -20.87 23.39 -6.46
CA MET A 837 -20.67 23.33 -7.92
C MET A 837 -20.70 24.71 -8.59
N LYS A 838 -21.57 25.62 -8.12
CA LYS A 838 -21.56 27.03 -8.56
C LYS A 838 -20.26 27.73 -8.18
N GLU A 839 -19.74 27.50 -7.00
CA GLU A 839 -18.45 28.02 -6.55
C GLU A 839 -17.30 27.48 -7.41
N TYR A 840 -17.29 26.17 -7.65
CA TYR A 840 -16.33 25.53 -8.57
C TYR A 840 -16.38 26.14 -9.97
N ALA A 841 -17.58 26.27 -10.56
CA ALA A 841 -17.77 26.86 -11.87
C ALA A 841 -17.35 28.33 -11.91
N SER A 842 -17.61 29.10 -10.86
CA SER A 842 -17.22 30.51 -10.74
C SER A 842 -15.69 30.70 -10.74
N ILE A 843 -14.97 29.82 -10.00
CA ILE A 843 -13.50 29.85 -9.99
C ILE A 843 -12.95 29.47 -11.36
N PHE A 844 -13.55 28.46 -12.01
CA PHE A 844 -13.19 28.05 -13.35
C PHE A 844 -13.37 29.20 -14.34
N SER A 845 -14.55 29.87 -14.32
CA SER A 845 -14.86 31.04 -15.12
C SER A 845 -13.84 32.17 -14.92
N LYS A 846 -13.54 32.54 -13.68
CA LYS A 846 -12.57 33.58 -13.35
C LYS A 846 -11.21 33.36 -13.98
N ILE A 847 -10.68 32.14 -13.90
CA ILE A 847 -9.37 31.79 -14.47
C ILE A 847 -9.42 31.90 -15.99
N TRP A 848 -10.51 31.47 -16.62
CA TRP A 848 -10.66 31.51 -18.05
C TRP A 848 -10.85 32.94 -18.54
N ASP A 849 -11.58 33.80 -17.81
CA ASP A 849 -11.73 35.23 -18.13
C ASP A 849 -10.39 35.98 -18.09
N GLU A 850 -9.50 35.63 -17.16
CA GLU A 850 -8.15 36.19 -17.09
C GLU A 850 -7.32 35.87 -18.35
N HIS A 851 -7.56 34.72 -19.00
CA HIS A 851 -6.82 34.29 -20.19
C HIS A 851 -7.51 34.66 -21.51
N PHE A 852 -8.83 34.61 -21.58
CA PHE A 852 -9.61 34.77 -22.81
C PHE A 852 -10.50 36.01 -22.85
N GLY A 853 -10.71 36.72 -21.74
CA GLY A 853 -11.65 37.82 -21.63
C GLY A 853 -11.42 38.99 -22.61
N GLN A 854 -10.22 39.09 -23.20
CA GLN A 854 -9.90 40.09 -24.24
C GLN A 854 -9.87 39.52 -25.66
N SER A 855 -10.12 38.21 -25.83
CA SER A 855 -10.00 37.53 -27.13
C SER A 855 -11.29 37.50 -27.96
N GLY A 856 -12.42 38.00 -27.41
CA GLY A 856 -13.75 37.91 -28.05
C GLY A 856 -14.31 36.48 -28.07
N VAL A 857 -13.75 35.59 -27.27
CA VAL A 857 -14.27 34.24 -27.05
C VAL A 857 -15.11 34.28 -25.78
N TYR A 858 -16.39 33.92 -25.95
CA TYR A 858 -17.34 33.75 -24.83
C TYR A 858 -17.56 32.29 -24.59
N TYR A 859 -18.03 31.93 -23.38
CA TYR A 859 -18.35 30.55 -23.03
C TYR A 859 -19.48 30.51 -22.01
N THR A 860 -20.16 29.38 -21.96
CA THR A 860 -21.18 29.10 -20.97
C THR A 860 -20.78 27.86 -20.18
N ILE A 861 -21.10 27.83 -18.89
CA ILE A 861 -20.87 26.69 -18.00
C ILE A 861 -22.23 26.14 -17.55
N ALA A 862 -22.58 24.96 -18.03
CA ALA A 862 -23.73 24.21 -17.57
C ALA A 862 -23.33 23.29 -16.44
N ILE A 863 -24.05 23.31 -15.33
CA ILE A 863 -23.83 22.50 -14.14
C ILE A 863 -24.87 21.39 -14.09
N TYR A 864 -24.41 20.15 -13.97
CA TYR A 864 -25.22 18.94 -13.76
C TYR A 864 -24.93 18.41 -12.36
N PRO A 865 -25.71 18.80 -11.33
CA PRO A 865 -25.32 18.56 -9.93
C PRO A 865 -25.52 17.11 -9.47
N ASP A 866 -26.36 16.38 -10.16
CA ASP A 866 -26.64 14.97 -9.84
C ASP A 866 -26.89 14.18 -11.13
N ILE A 867 -25.99 13.23 -11.39
CA ILE A 867 -26.13 12.28 -12.48
C ILE A 867 -26.26 10.91 -11.82
N LYS A 868 -27.49 10.37 -11.81
CA LYS A 868 -27.82 9.05 -11.22
C LYS A 868 -27.40 8.90 -9.74
N GLY A 869 -27.37 9.98 -8.98
CA GLY A 869 -27.02 9.95 -7.55
C GLY A 869 -25.54 9.71 -7.24
N LYS A 870 -24.64 9.64 -8.26
CA LYS A 870 -23.27 9.14 -8.14
C LYS A 870 -22.21 10.04 -8.74
N PHE A 871 -22.58 10.83 -9.74
CA PHE A 871 -21.68 11.73 -10.45
C PHE A 871 -22.27 13.14 -10.51
N ALA A 872 -21.39 14.08 -10.74
CA ALA A 872 -21.74 15.43 -11.13
C ALA A 872 -20.86 15.81 -12.31
N ALA A 873 -21.32 16.81 -13.10
CA ALA A 873 -20.55 17.28 -14.24
C ALA A 873 -20.69 18.78 -14.43
N ILE A 874 -19.68 19.36 -15.11
CA ILE A 874 -19.82 20.69 -15.74
C ILE A 874 -19.51 20.52 -17.22
N ARG A 875 -20.27 21.22 -18.07
CA ARG A 875 -20.00 21.36 -19.50
C ARG A 875 -19.68 22.81 -19.79
N ILE A 876 -18.52 23.03 -20.38
CA ILE A 876 -18.13 24.34 -20.85
C ILE A 876 -18.27 24.34 -22.37
N LYS A 877 -19.11 25.26 -22.88
CA LYS A 877 -19.35 25.44 -24.31
C LYS A 877 -18.87 26.79 -24.75
N LEU A 878 -18.03 26.82 -25.79
CA LEU A 878 -17.59 28.06 -26.43
C LEU A 878 -18.75 28.70 -27.17
N SER A 879 -18.86 30.02 -27.10
CA SER A 879 -19.88 30.83 -27.76
C SER A 879 -19.24 32.09 -28.34
N PHE A 880 -19.80 32.59 -29.45
CA PHE A 880 -19.47 33.89 -30.03
C PHE A 880 -20.57 34.92 -29.76
N ASP A 881 -21.54 34.60 -28.90
CA ASP A 881 -22.68 35.45 -28.54
C ASP A 881 -22.53 35.93 -27.08
N ASP A 882 -22.56 37.23 -26.87
CA ASP A 882 -22.37 37.97 -25.63
C ASP A 882 -23.60 37.97 -24.69
N SER A 883 -24.70 37.37 -25.08
CA SER A 883 -26.01 37.57 -24.45
C SER A 883 -26.48 36.51 -23.42
N VAL A 884 -25.62 35.55 -23.05
CA VAL A 884 -26.03 34.38 -22.24
C VAL A 884 -25.44 34.43 -20.84
N ASP A 885 -26.24 34.12 -19.81
CA ASP A 885 -25.73 33.87 -18.43
C ASP A 885 -24.63 32.83 -18.47
N ASN A 886 -23.44 33.19 -17.99
CA ASN A 886 -22.23 32.36 -18.11
C ASN A 886 -22.32 31.06 -17.33
N ILE A 887 -23.07 30.99 -16.21
CA ILE A 887 -23.16 29.80 -15.35
C ILE A 887 -24.64 29.48 -15.04
N TYR A 888 -25.12 28.32 -15.42
CA TYR A 888 -26.48 27.88 -15.16
C TYR A 888 -26.55 26.41 -14.74
N VAL A 889 -27.61 26.06 -13.97
CA VAL A 889 -27.89 24.70 -13.53
C VAL A 889 -28.88 24.05 -14.49
N VAL A 890 -28.62 22.82 -14.87
CA VAL A 890 -29.52 22.04 -15.74
C VAL A 890 -30.35 21.11 -14.87
N ASP A 891 -31.66 21.36 -14.83
CA ASP A 891 -32.60 20.55 -14.07
C ASP A 891 -33.00 19.23 -14.76
N ASN A 892 -32.91 19.18 -16.10
CA ASN A 892 -33.18 17.99 -16.90
C ASN A 892 -31.94 17.60 -17.69
N ILE A 893 -31.45 16.38 -17.46
CA ILE A 893 -30.32 15.82 -18.19
C ILE A 893 -30.78 15.51 -19.62
N ASN A 894 -30.21 16.15 -20.60
CA ASN A 894 -30.44 15.83 -22.03
C ASN A 894 -29.93 14.40 -22.30
N GLU A 895 -30.58 13.66 -23.21
CA GLU A 895 -30.17 12.29 -23.59
C GLU A 895 -28.68 12.17 -23.92
N ASP A 896 -28.09 13.19 -24.57
CA ASP A 896 -26.65 13.21 -24.93
C ASP A 896 -25.72 13.20 -23.72
N VAL A 897 -26.04 13.96 -22.68
CA VAL A 897 -25.23 13.98 -21.44
C VAL A 897 -25.42 12.71 -20.63
N SER A 898 -26.61 12.10 -20.69
CA SER A 898 -26.88 10.81 -20.04
C SER A 898 -26.10 9.67 -20.70
N LEU A 899 -26.06 9.63 -22.03
CA LEU A 899 -25.30 8.62 -22.79
C LEU A 899 -23.79 8.76 -22.57
N LEU A 900 -23.28 9.99 -22.60
CA LEU A 900 -21.89 10.31 -22.29
C LEU A 900 -21.55 9.91 -20.86
N ALA A 901 -22.39 10.28 -19.90
CA ALA A 901 -22.18 9.92 -18.49
C ALA A 901 -22.19 8.40 -18.29
N ASP A 902 -23.08 7.67 -18.96
CA ASP A 902 -23.11 6.21 -18.86
C ASP A 902 -21.82 5.57 -19.41
N PHE A 903 -21.37 5.99 -20.59
CA PHE A 903 -20.15 5.48 -21.20
C PHE A 903 -18.91 5.80 -20.35
N MET A 904 -18.74 7.06 -19.96
CA MET A 904 -17.59 7.53 -19.18
C MET A 904 -17.54 6.90 -17.80
N VAL A 905 -18.67 6.65 -17.22
CA VAL A 905 -18.80 6.07 -15.89
C VAL A 905 -18.35 4.62 -15.87
N TYR A 906 -18.70 3.80 -16.88
CA TYR A 906 -18.19 2.44 -16.96
C TYR A 906 -16.69 2.42 -17.20
N GLN A 907 -16.16 3.25 -18.10
CA GLN A 907 -14.73 3.37 -18.31
C GLN A 907 -13.97 3.77 -17.04
N LEU A 908 -14.51 4.74 -16.27
CA LEU A 908 -13.90 5.19 -15.02
C LEU A 908 -13.86 4.12 -13.94
N ASN A 909 -14.91 3.29 -13.85
CA ASN A 909 -15.04 2.33 -12.79
C ASN A 909 -14.37 0.98 -13.10
N ASP A 910 -14.10 0.70 -14.36
CA ASP A 910 -13.49 -0.55 -14.80
C ASP A 910 -11.96 -0.53 -14.76
N CYS A 911 -11.38 0.47 -14.11
CA CYS A 911 -9.94 0.59 -13.91
C CYS A 911 -9.60 1.20 -12.54
N PHE A 912 -8.76 0.53 -11.76
CA PHE A 912 -8.32 1.00 -10.44
C PHE A 912 -6.93 1.65 -10.45
N TYR A 913 -6.06 1.21 -11.36
CA TYR A 913 -4.67 1.69 -11.43
C TYR A 913 -4.52 3.04 -12.16
N GLN A 914 -5.59 3.59 -12.69
CA GLN A 914 -5.58 4.86 -13.40
C GLN A 914 -6.34 5.94 -12.64
N ALA A 915 -5.88 7.18 -12.81
CA ALA A 915 -6.56 8.33 -12.24
C ALA A 915 -7.98 8.48 -12.81
N LYS A 916 -8.98 8.42 -11.93
CA LYS A 916 -10.40 8.50 -12.29
C LYS A 916 -10.82 9.95 -12.55
N ASN A 917 -10.43 10.50 -13.70
CA ASN A 917 -10.85 11.84 -14.11
C ASN A 917 -11.10 11.86 -15.62
N VAL A 918 -12.30 12.19 -16.05
CA VAL A 918 -12.63 12.27 -17.46
C VAL A 918 -12.88 13.71 -17.86
N VAL A 919 -12.10 14.14 -18.85
CA VAL A 919 -12.36 15.38 -19.60
C VAL A 919 -12.53 14.98 -21.04
N GLU A 920 -13.74 15.12 -21.57
CA GLU A 920 -14.03 14.86 -22.99
C GLU A 920 -14.17 16.15 -23.76
N PHE A 921 -13.45 16.23 -24.87
CA PHE A 921 -13.46 17.37 -25.79
C PHE A 921 -14.32 17.07 -27.00
N SER A 922 -15.17 18.04 -27.37
CA SER A 922 -15.87 18.09 -28.64
C SER A 922 -15.44 19.33 -29.43
N GLU A 923 -15.97 19.57 -30.66
CA GLU A 923 -15.53 20.66 -31.50
C GLU A 923 -15.67 22.04 -30.85
N ASP A 924 -16.71 22.27 -30.03
CA ASP A 924 -17.07 23.56 -29.45
C ASP A 924 -17.22 23.50 -27.89
N SER A 925 -17.02 22.35 -27.30
CA SER A 925 -17.25 22.19 -25.87
C SER A 925 -16.38 21.08 -25.25
N PHE A 926 -16.27 21.08 -23.93
CA PHE A 926 -15.75 19.96 -23.18
C PHE A 926 -16.58 19.72 -21.91
N VAL A 927 -16.54 18.49 -21.42
CA VAL A 927 -17.27 18.07 -20.23
C VAL A 927 -16.29 17.50 -19.22
N ILE A 928 -16.42 17.91 -17.96
CA ILE A 928 -15.70 17.32 -16.82
C ILE A 928 -16.71 16.54 -16.01
N VAL A 929 -16.54 15.22 -15.90
CA VAL A 929 -17.37 14.35 -15.07
C VAL A 929 -16.53 13.77 -13.95
N LYS A 930 -17.05 13.84 -12.73
CA LYS A 930 -16.39 13.28 -11.53
C LYS A 930 -17.43 12.64 -10.60
N SER A 931 -16.93 11.80 -9.69
CA SER A 931 -17.75 11.35 -8.56
C SER A 931 -18.37 12.53 -7.83
N ILE A 932 -19.61 12.36 -7.36
CA ILE A 932 -20.40 13.39 -6.64
C ILE A 932 -19.80 13.74 -5.27
N GLU A 933 -18.73 13.10 -4.83
CA GLU A 933 -18.07 13.41 -3.56
C GLU A 933 -17.57 14.85 -3.50
N ALA A 934 -17.89 15.55 -2.41
CA ALA A 934 -17.57 16.96 -2.20
C ALA A 934 -16.08 17.29 -2.39
N LYS A 935 -15.16 16.39 -2.02
CA LYS A 935 -13.71 16.58 -2.20
C LYS A 935 -13.32 16.84 -3.65
N ASN A 936 -14.03 16.22 -4.62
CA ASN A 936 -13.73 16.34 -6.05
C ASN A 936 -14.21 17.68 -6.65
N TRP A 937 -15.12 18.37 -5.97
CA TRP A 937 -15.73 19.65 -6.38
C TRP A 937 -15.29 20.82 -5.50
N HIS A 938 -14.22 20.61 -4.72
CA HIS A 938 -13.63 21.64 -3.88
C HIS A 938 -13.01 22.76 -4.74
N PRO A 939 -13.00 24.04 -4.29
CA PRO A 939 -12.36 25.16 -4.98
C PRO A 939 -10.91 24.90 -5.46
N ALA A 940 -10.11 24.22 -4.67
CA ALA A 940 -8.75 23.82 -5.08
C ALA A 940 -8.74 22.91 -6.33
N MET A 941 -9.74 22.02 -6.45
CA MET A 941 -9.90 21.18 -7.62
C MET A 941 -10.33 21.97 -8.84
N ALA A 942 -11.19 22.99 -8.68
CA ALA A 942 -11.55 23.89 -9.77
C ALA A 942 -10.31 24.56 -10.38
N ILE A 943 -9.38 25.03 -9.55
CA ILE A 943 -8.14 25.66 -10.01
C ILE A 943 -7.29 24.64 -10.79
N LYS A 944 -7.06 23.46 -10.22
CA LYS A 944 -6.26 22.40 -10.87
C LYS A 944 -6.84 21.99 -12.22
N ASP A 945 -8.14 21.72 -12.28
CA ASP A 945 -8.82 21.28 -13.49
C ASP A 945 -8.87 22.38 -14.54
N SER A 946 -9.11 23.64 -14.13
CA SER A 946 -9.10 24.78 -15.04
C SER A 946 -7.76 24.92 -15.76
N TYR A 947 -6.64 24.89 -15.03
CA TYR A 947 -5.32 24.95 -15.64
C TYR A 947 -4.97 23.71 -16.47
N LYS A 948 -5.41 22.52 -16.04
CA LYS A 948 -5.21 21.28 -16.81
C LYS A 948 -5.87 21.38 -18.17
N VAL A 949 -7.15 21.75 -18.20
CA VAL A 949 -7.92 21.89 -19.45
C VAL A 949 -7.40 23.05 -20.30
N LEU A 950 -7.06 24.17 -19.67
CA LEU A 950 -6.47 25.32 -20.37
C LEU A 950 -5.19 24.93 -21.12
N ASN A 951 -4.30 24.17 -20.48
CA ASN A 951 -3.07 23.68 -21.11
C ASN A 951 -3.37 22.73 -22.27
N ALA A 952 -4.38 21.83 -22.14
CA ALA A 952 -4.77 20.95 -23.23
C ALA A 952 -5.31 21.72 -24.44
N VAL A 953 -6.16 22.71 -24.21
CA VAL A 953 -6.72 23.56 -25.26
C VAL A 953 -5.62 24.35 -25.95
N LEU A 954 -4.70 24.98 -25.20
CA LEU A 954 -3.61 25.80 -25.78
C LEU A 954 -2.58 24.95 -26.55
N LEU A 955 -2.37 23.71 -26.18
CA LEU A 955 -1.42 22.80 -26.85
C LEU A 955 -2.04 22.00 -28.00
N GLY A 956 -3.36 22.13 -28.22
CA GLY A 956 -4.09 21.39 -29.26
C GLY A 956 -4.04 19.88 -29.08
N LYS A 957 -3.87 19.41 -27.83
CA LYS A 957 -3.84 18.00 -27.47
C LYS A 957 -5.15 17.63 -26.79
N GLY A 958 -6.00 16.89 -27.50
CA GLY A 958 -7.26 16.35 -26.96
C GLY A 958 -7.09 15.24 -25.90
N ASP A 959 -5.89 14.70 -25.74
CA ASP A 959 -5.57 13.67 -24.73
C ASP A 959 -4.89 14.34 -23.53
N CYS A 960 -5.65 14.49 -22.44
CA CYS A 960 -5.17 14.95 -21.14
C CYS A 960 -5.33 13.87 -20.07
#